data_ed520ff5818925f2af80904898bcdc85
#
_entry.id   ed520ff5818925f2af80904898bcdc85
#
_cell.length_a   1.000
_cell.length_b   1.000
_cell.length_c   1.000
_cell.angle_alpha   90.00
_cell.angle_beta   90.00
_cell.angle_gamma   90.00
#
_symmetry.space_group_name_H-M   'P 1'
#
loop_
_entity.id
_entity.type
_entity.pdbx_description
1 polymer ?
#
loop_
_entity_poly.entity_id
_entity_poly.type
_entity_poly.pdbx_seq_one_letter_code
_entity_poly.pdbx_strand_id
1 'polypeptide(L)'
;MFDNIKEFFRTIFKSRLLVAATVMVLLFSVLIFRMFQLQIIKGAEYQDNYTLKIVRERTLNSTRGNILDRNGEVLAYNELAYSITIEDNGSYDSTKEKNKLLNAEIADIITALEKNGDDIINNFKITVNDNGNYEFTVSGSSLKRFLADVFGQASYSDLKYDKKLGYNQAEATADQVMDYLKVTRFGISEDYAENMAYKITVVRYAMSENSYQKYIATTIASDVSEESVAYVSENTSKLQGVEVIDDTIRKYNDAEYFASIIGYTGKISTEEYESLSADNDNYTLNDVVGKAGIEQVMDASLQGTKGYEKLYVDYLGKAVEVLEREEPSAGNDVYLSIDKNLQIAAYDLLEQEIAGIVYSNIESSGSEMNIPITDVYFALVNNNVIDIEHFSDEKATENEKAVMHIFSGRQQTVLSSVTSELEGASPAAFGSLGEEDQDYFTYIINQLKEKKILLQKSIDKTDEVYQEWQSGTISAQEYLNHAIAQNWIDITQFTIDEKYSDSTEIYDALCDYIMDDIATDTGFSKIIYLYLIKAGSVSGKQLCLILYDQGVLAYDAEEISSLESNAVSPVSFLKDKIRNIEITPAQLALDPCSGSCVITDVKTGELLALVSYPGYDNNRLANTVDADYFASLNTDLSKPLYNYATQERTAPGSTFKMVSSVAGLATGVITPTTQIMDKGVYENISNHPRCWALNHGYTHGLINVSEALRDSCNYFFYDVGYRLATNNFSTSYDDATGISKIQEYASLLGLDETTGVEIEENDPQIADEYPVMAAIGQSNNNYATIQLGRYVSAIANDGNVYEYTLLSKVCDSDGNTLETYEPKVRNTVDVLDTTQWNAIHTGMRMVVEKLSTFNDFPIEVAGKTGTAQQSPNRPNHALFVGYAPYSDPEISIATRIAFGYTSHNAAEYAKNVFSYYFGVQDAEELLNGQAENVGESSNSFND
;
A
#
# COMPACT_ATOMS: atom_id res chain seq x y z
N MET A 1 56.21 -90.18 -26.97
CA MET A 1 55.64 -88.83 -26.79
C MET A 1 55.20 -88.61 -25.28
N PHE A 2 54.53 -89.61 -24.68
CA PHE A 2 54.09 -89.51 -23.27
C PHE A 2 55.28 -89.58 -22.25
N ASP A 3 56.34 -90.26 -22.57
CA ASP A 3 57.47 -90.27 -21.61
C ASP A 3 58.31 -89.02 -21.67
N ASN A 4 58.45 -88.37 -22.77
CA ASN A 4 59.12 -87.03 -22.88
C ASN A 4 58.29 -85.91 -22.16
N ILE A 5 57.01 -86.04 -22.12
CA ILE A 5 56.14 -85.12 -21.40
C ILE A 5 56.27 -85.37 -19.93
N LYS A 6 56.37 -86.61 -19.47
CA LYS A 6 56.59 -87.04 -18.08
C LYS A 6 57.94 -86.56 -17.52
N GLU A 7 58.98 -86.68 -18.36
CA GLU A 7 60.34 -86.27 -17.98
C GLU A 7 60.42 -84.71 -18.00
N PHE A 8 59.73 -84.00 -18.90
CA PHE A 8 59.63 -82.55 -18.86
C PHE A 8 58.95 -82.05 -17.61
N PHE A 9 57.81 -82.62 -17.20
CA PHE A 9 57.14 -82.24 -15.96
C PHE A 9 57.97 -82.63 -14.71
N ARG A 10 58.77 -83.74 -14.76
CA ARG A 10 59.62 -84.15 -13.66
C ARG A 10 60.82 -83.27 -13.50
N THR A 11 61.30 -82.63 -14.55
CA THR A 11 62.41 -81.65 -14.57
C THR A 11 61.93 -80.31 -14.04
N ILE A 12 60.78 -79.93 -14.44
CA ILE A 12 60.11 -78.70 -13.93
C ILE A 12 59.84 -78.78 -12.42
N PHE A 13 59.32 -79.89 -11.92
CA PHE A 13 59.11 -80.12 -10.45
C PHE A 13 60.35 -80.30 -9.60
N LYS A 14 61.53 -80.61 -10.20
CA LYS A 14 62.82 -80.71 -9.51
C LYS A 14 63.54 -79.36 -9.44
N SER A 15 63.24 -78.42 -10.28
CA SER A 15 63.85 -77.07 -10.28
C SER A 15 63.02 -76.14 -9.42
N ARG A 16 63.45 -75.81 -8.19
CA ARG A 16 62.73 -74.87 -7.25
C ARG A 16 62.42 -73.50 -7.96
N LEU A 17 63.27 -73.04 -8.87
CA LEU A 17 63.11 -71.78 -9.63
C LEU A 17 62.10 -71.95 -10.68
N LEU A 18 62.00 -73.09 -11.41
CA LEU A 18 60.95 -73.32 -12.43
C LEU A 18 59.56 -73.52 -11.83
N VAL A 19 59.51 -74.21 -10.71
CA VAL A 19 58.22 -74.34 -9.93
C VAL A 19 57.78 -72.98 -9.46
N ALA A 20 58.65 -72.14 -8.91
CA ALA A 20 58.33 -70.79 -8.44
C ALA A 20 57.87 -69.88 -9.63
N ALA A 21 58.55 -69.98 -10.79
CA ALA A 21 58.18 -69.24 -12.02
C ALA A 21 56.82 -69.72 -12.55
N THR A 22 56.52 -71.01 -12.51
CA THR A 22 55.21 -71.51 -12.97
C THR A 22 54.07 -71.12 -12.01
N VAL A 23 54.31 -71.12 -10.73
CA VAL A 23 53.37 -70.60 -9.71
C VAL A 23 53.15 -69.11 -9.90
N MET A 24 54.18 -68.34 -10.16
CA MET A 24 54.09 -66.91 -10.41
C MET A 24 53.33 -66.57 -11.71
N VAL A 25 53.58 -67.33 -12.80
CA VAL A 25 52.79 -67.19 -14.04
C VAL A 25 51.31 -67.56 -13.83
N LEU A 26 51.02 -68.61 -13.07
CA LEU A 26 49.66 -68.96 -12.72
C LEU A 26 48.99 -67.92 -11.86
N LEU A 27 49.67 -67.37 -10.86
CA LEU A 27 49.15 -66.25 -10.08
C LEU A 27 48.91 -64.99 -10.92
N PHE A 28 49.85 -64.67 -11.84
CA PHE A 28 49.69 -63.56 -12.76
C PHE A 28 48.53 -63.76 -13.73
N SER A 29 48.38 -64.98 -14.26
CA SER A 29 47.24 -65.34 -15.10
C SER A 29 45.90 -65.21 -14.40
N VAL A 30 45.85 -65.65 -13.12
CA VAL A 30 44.63 -65.42 -12.27
C VAL A 30 44.38 -63.95 -12.05
N LEU A 31 45.42 -63.13 -11.79
CA LEU A 31 45.29 -61.69 -11.65
C LEU A 31 44.81 -61.01 -12.93
N ILE A 32 45.38 -61.34 -14.10
CA ILE A 32 44.98 -60.84 -15.40
C ILE A 32 43.54 -61.26 -15.71
N PHE A 33 43.18 -62.50 -15.44
CA PHE A 33 41.79 -62.96 -15.62
C PHE A 33 40.83 -62.22 -14.69
N ARG A 34 41.22 -61.99 -13.46
CA ARG A 34 40.41 -61.21 -12.53
C ARG A 34 40.32 -59.75 -12.94
N MET A 35 41.37 -59.11 -13.42
CA MET A 35 41.34 -57.79 -14.01
C MET A 35 40.44 -57.75 -15.25
N PHE A 36 40.55 -58.72 -16.14
CA PHE A 36 39.67 -58.82 -17.33
C PHE A 36 38.23 -59.00 -16.93
N GLN A 37 37.95 -59.82 -15.94
CA GLN A 37 36.60 -60.00 -15.39
C GLN A 37 36.03 -58.69 -14.81
N LEU A 38 36.85 -57.95 -14.04
CA LEU A 38 36.45 -56.69 -13.39
C LEU A 38 36.32 -55.52 -14.40
N GLN A 39 37.26 -55.42 -15.37
CA GLN A 39 37.29 -54.25 -16.27
C GLN A 39 36.50 -54.43 -17.57
N ILE A 40 36.41 -55.67 -18.10
CA ILE A 40 35.77 -55.90 -19.43
C ILE A 40 34.40 -56.56 -19.23
N ILE A 41 34.27 -57.61 -18.44
CA ILE A 41 33.02 -58.35 -18.30
C ILE A 41 32.06 -57.66 -17.35
N LYS A 42 32.57 -57.12 -16.27
CA LYS A 42 31.78 -56.44 -15.23
C LYS A 42 32.01 -54.91 -15.25
N GLY A 43 32.79 -54.37 -16.17
CA GLY A 43 33.15 -52.97 -16.21
C GLY A 43 31.91 -52.07 -16.38
N ALA A 44 31.03 -52.45 -17.29
CA ALA A 44 29.76 -51.72 -17.50
C ALA A 44 28.85 -51.79 -16.24
N GLU A 45 28.73 -52.98 -15.64
CA GLU A 45 27.93 -53.16 -14.39
C GLU A 45 28.54 -52.39 -13.20
N TYR A 46 29.86 -52.30 -13.09
CA TYR A 46 30.52 -51.46 -12.10
C TYR A 46 30.48 -49.98 -12.47
N GLN A 47 30.52 -49.61 -13.75
CA GLN A 47 30.37 -48.21 -14.19
C GLN A 47 28.97 -47.70 -13.95
N ASP A 48 27.92 -48.49 -14.21
CA ASP A 48 26.54 -48.16 -13.90
C ASP A 48 26.28 -48.13 -12.39
N ASN A 49 26.94 -48.96 -11.60
CA ASN A 49 26.82 -48.94 -10.12
C ASN A 49 27.75 -47.91 -9.44
N TYR A 50 28.72 -47.30 -10.17
CA TYR A 50 29.65 -46.30 -9.64
C TYR A 50 29.32 -44.86 -10.04
N THR A 51 28.20 -44.61 -10.71
CA THR A 51 27.59 -43.28 -10.68
C THR A 51 27.22 -43.01 -9.23
N LEU A 52 27.90 -42.09 -8.60
CA LEU A 52 27.57 -41.61 -7.25
C LEU A 52 26.14 -41.06 -7.36
N LYS A 53 25.16 -41.92 -7.04
CA LYS A 53 23.77 -41.53 -6.99
C LYS A 53 23.59 -40.87 -5.61
N ILE A 54 23.44 -39.56 -5.62
CA ILE A 54 23.14 -38.77 -4.42
C ILE A 54 21.64 -38.60 -4.38
N VAL A 55 21.02 -38.94 -3.25
CA VAL A 55 19.59 -38.67 -3.06
C VAL A 55 19.44 -37.18 -2.73
N ARG A 56 18.58 -36.53 -3.45
CA ARG A 56 18.16 -35.14 -3.25
C ARG A 56 16.64 -35.08 -3.19
N GLU A 57 16.15 -34.11 -2.45
CA GLU A 57 14.74 -33.81 -2.34
C GLU A 57 14.46 -32.48 -3.02
N ARG A 58 13.43 -32.43 -3.87
CA ARG A 58 12.91 -31.24 -4.55
C ARG A 58 11.51 -31.00 -4.02
N THR A 59 11.23 -29.81 -3.53
CA THR A 59 9.90 -29.39 -3.09
C THR A 59 9.01 -29.15 -4.32
N LEU A 60 7.75 -29.60 -4.23
CA LEU A 60 6.69 -29.29 -5.19
C LEU A 60 5.77 -28.25 -4.54
N ASN A 61 5.60 -27.11 -5.17
CA ASN A 61 4.76 -26.04 -4.64
C ASN A 61 3.27 -26.46 -4.67
N SER A 62 2.53 -26.02 -3.68
CA SER A 62 1.08 -26.16 -3.62
C SER A 62 0.42 -24.99 -4.34
N THR A 63 -0.81 -25.20 -4.81
CA THR A 63 -1.68 -24.13 -5.28
C THR A 63 -2.32 -23.43 -4.10
N ARG A 64 -2.32 -22.10 -4.08
CA ARG A 64 -2.95 -21.30 -3.03
C ARG A 64 -4.48 -21.41 -3.12
N GLY A 65 -5.20 -21.45 -1.99
CA GLY A 65 -6.66 -21.47 -1.93
C GLY A 65 -7.29 -20.18 -2.49
N ASN A 66 -8.55 -20.24 -2.87
CA ASN A 66 -9.28 -19.07 -3.34
C ASN A 66 -9.82 -18.22 -2.20
N ILE A 67 -10.09 -16.94 -2.47
CA ILE A 67 -10.86 -16.06 -1.60
C ILE A 67 -12.17 -15.75 -2.30
N LEU A 68 -13.29 -15.99 -1.60
CA LEU A 68 -14.63 -15.85 -2.15
C LEU A 68 -15.46 -14.90 -1.26
N ASP A 69 -16.47 -14.30 -1.85
CA ASP A 69 -17.47 -13.56 -1.12
C ASP A 69 -18.43 -14.52 -0.36
N ARG A 70 -19.38 -13.97 0.39
CA ARG A 70 -20.38 -14.76 1.12
C ARG A 70 -21.26 -15.66 0.24
N ASN A 71 -21.44 -15.30 -1.04
CA ASN A 71 -22.28 -15.98 -2.01
C ASN A 71 -21.51 -17.03 -2.83
N GLY A 72 -20.18 -17.08 -2.70
CA GLY A 72 -19.29 -17.94 -3.45
C GLY A 72 -18.75 -17.32 -4.75
N GLU A 73 -18.91 -16.00 -4.92
CA GLU A 73 -18.29 -15.27 -6.02
C GLU A 73 -16.78 -15.14 -5.76
N VAL A 74 -15.97 -15.44 -6.77
CA VAL A 74 -14.52 -15.50 -6.64
C VAL A 74 -13.94 -14.09 -6.64
N LEU A 75 -13.20 -13.75 -5.59
CA LEU A 75 -12.50 -12.47 -5.43
C LEU A 75 -11.00 -12.61 -5.70
N ALA A 76 -10.39 -13.71 -5.26
CA ALA A 76 -8.99 -14.02 -5.55
C ALA A 76 -8.83 -15.50 -5.91
N TYR A 77 -8.08 -15.77 -6.97
CA TYR A 77 -7.87 -17.13 -7.49
C TYR A 77 -6.47 -17.26 -8.11
N ASN A 78 -6.15 -18.49 -8.53
CA ASN A 78 -4.91 -18.73 -9.24
C ASN A 78 -5.21 -19.07 -10.70
N GLU A 79 -4.55 -18.36 -11.60
CA GLU A 79 -4.57 -18.62 -13.04
C GLU A 79 -3.39 -19.52 -13.40
N LEU A 80 -3.62 -20.51 -14.24
CA LEU A 80 -2.54 -21.34 -14.75
C LEU A 80 -1.62 -20.48 -15.63
N ALA A 81 -0.36 -20.50 -15.31
CA ALA A 81 0.68 -19.78 -16.05
C ALA A 81 1.84 -20.74 -16.36
N TYR A 82 2.74 -20.29 -17.20
CA TYR A 82 3.98 -21.01 -17.47
C TYR A 82 5.17 -20.16 -17.02
N SER A 83 6.11 -20.82 -16.33
CA SER A 83 7.37 -20.21 -15.96
C SER A 83 8.54 -20.88 -16.68
N ILE A 84 9.55 -20.10 -17.04
CA ILE A 84 10.80 -20.61 -17.61
C ILE A 84 11.84 -20.64 -16.50
N THR A 85 12.41 -21.81 -16.29
CA THR A 85 13.46 -22.05 -15.30
C THR A 85 14.77 -22.42 -15.97
N ILE A 86 15.90 -22.14 -15.28
CA ILE A 86 17.24 -22.53 -15.74
C ILE A 86 18.02 -23.20 -14.61
N GLU A 87 18.67 -24.32 -14.93
CA GLU A 87 19.61 -25.02 -14.06
C GLU A 87 21.02 -25.00 -14.66
N ASP A 88 22.05 -24.88 -13.82
CA ASP A 88 23.46 -25.07 -14.22
C ASP A 88 23.82 -26.55 -14.19
N ASN A 89 23.31 -27.32 -15.14
CA ASN A 89 23.55 -28.77 -15.22
C ASN A 89 24.55 -29.17 -16.32
N GLY A 90 25.24 -28.22 -16.93
CA GLY A 90 26.22 -28.43 -17.98
C GLY A 90 27.55 -29.04 -17.49
N SER A 91 28.22 -29.77 -18.37
CA SER A 91 29.57 -30.25 -18.13
C SER A 91 30.59 -29.35 -18.87
N TYR A 92 31.50 -28.72 -18.16
CA TYR A 92 32.43 -27.72 -18.69
C TYR A 92 33.87 -28.07 -18.32
N ASP A 93 34.79 -27.84 -19.25
CA ASP A 93 36.23 -28.09 -19.02
C ASP A 93 36.89 -26.99 -18.16
N SER A 94 36.26 -25.81 -18.07
CA SER A 94 36.74 -24.68 -17.28
C SER A 94 35.66 -23.68 -16.92
N THR A 95 35.90 -22.88 -15.86
CA THR A 95 34.99 -21.76 -15.49
C THR A 95 34.82 -20.77 -16.65
N LYS A 96 35.86 -20.54 -17.45
CA LYS A 96 35.80 -19.62 -18.59
C LYS A 96 34.86 -20.16 -19.67
N GLU A 97 34.93 -21.46 -19.97
CA GLU A 97 34.01 -22.10 -20.92
C GLU A 97 32.58 -22.09 -20.37
N LYS A 98 32.38 -22.47 -19.12
CA LYS A 98 31.10 -22.38 -18.45
C LYS A 98 30.46 -20.99 -18.62
N ASN A 99 31.20 -19.94 -18.24
CA ASN A 99 30.70 -18.58 -18.34
C ASN A 99 30.31 -18.20 -19.76
N LYS A 100 31.14 -18.58 -20.75
CA LYS A 100 30.87 -18.31 -22.18
C LYS A 100 29.59 -18.99 -22.69
N LEU A 101 29.42 -20.29 -22.39
CA LEU A 101 28.27 -21.06 -22.87
C LEU A 101 26.99 -20.64 -22.18
N LEU A 102 27.00 -20.52 -20.84
CA LEU A 102 25.84 -20.17 -20.05
C LEU A 102 25.36 -18.71 -20.31
N ASN A 103 26.29 -17.77 -20.50
CA ASN A 103 25.93 -16.40 -20.87
C ASN A 103 25.31 -16.34 -22.28
N ALA A 104 25.78 -17.15 -23.23
CA ALA A 104 25.21 -17.22 -24.58
C ALA A 104 23.79 -17.82 -24.55
N GLU A 105 23.60 -18.85 -23.77
CA GLU A 105 22.30 -19.50 -23.58
C GLU A 105 21.28 -18.53 -22.94
N ILE A 106 21.68 -17.83 -21.88
CA ILE A 106 20.84 -16.82 -21.23
C ILE A 106 20.49 -15.68 -22.20
N ALA A 107 21.46 -15.20 -23.00
CA ALA A 107 21.21 -14.18 -24.02
C ALA A 107 20.21 -14.64 -25.09
N ASP A 108 20.28 -15.92 -25.49
CA ASP A 108 19.33 -16.52 -26.46
C ASP A 108 17.91 -16.55 -25.90
N ILE A 109 17.76 -16.93 -24.63
CA ILE A 109 16.45 -16.95 -23.95
C ILE A 109 15.91 -15.55 -23.82
N ILE A 110 16.69 -14.58 -23.30
CA ILE A 110 16.28 -13.19 -23.14
C ILE A 110 15.80 -12.62 -24.48
N THR A 111 16.56 -12.87 -25.53
CA THR A 111 16.21 -12.41 -26.90
C THR A 111 14.88 -12.98 -27.38
N ALA A 112 14.60 -14.25 -27.04
CA ALA A 112 13.33 -14.89 -27.40
C ALA A 112 12.17 -14.34 -26.61
N LEU A 113 12.32 -14.14 -25.28
CA LEU A 113 11.34 -13.55 -24.40
C LEU A 113 10.97 -12.13 -24.89
N GLU A 114 11.95 -11.26 -25.06
CA GLU A 114 11.72 -9.87 -25.51
C GLU A 114 11.02 -9.80 -26.87
N LYS A 115 11.38 -10.70 -27.79
CA LYS A 115 10.73 -10.76 -29.10
C LYS A 115 9.24 -11.12 -29.00
N ASN A 116 8.87 -11.91 -28.04
CA ASN A 116 7.50 -12.37 -27.81
C ASN A 116 6.72 -11.44 -26.86
N GLY A 117 7.36 -10.41 -26.34
CA GLY A 117 6.74 -9.44 -25.42
C GLY A 117 6.82 -9.85 -23.94
N ASP A 118 7.62 -10.88 -23.62
CA ASP A 118 7.86 -11.34 -22.26
C ASP A 118 9.14 -10.73 -21.69
N ASP A 119 9.21 -10.56 -20.37
CA ASP A 119 10.38 -10.05 -19.66
C ASP A 119 10.96 -11.06 -18.67
N ILE A 120 12.23 -10.86 -18.31
CA ILE A 120 12.85 -11.61 -17.23
C ILE A 120 12.44 -11.07 -15.86
N ILE A 121 12.40 -11.94 -14.86
CA ILE A 121 12.24 -11.54 -13.46
C ILE A 121 13.47 -10.74 -13.04
N ASN A 122 13.27 -9.48 -12.60
CA ASN A 122 14.33 -8.58 -12.17
C ASN A 122 14.16 -8.18 -10.71
N ASN A 123 14.71 -8.98 -9.81
CA ASN A 123 14.77 -8.70 -8.36
C ASN A 123 16.17 -8.18 -7.92
N PHE A 124 16.99 -7.79 -8.88
CA PHE A 124 18.36 -7.36 -8.66
C PHE A 124 18.39 -6.00 -7.95
N LYS A 125 19.36 -5.83 -7.05
CA LYS A 125 19.43 -4.62 -6.19
C LYS A 125 20.20 -3.47 -6.83
N ILE A 126 20.42 -3.52 -8.15
CA ILE A 126 20.96 -2.45 -8.96
C ILE A 126 20.04 -2.27 -10.17
N THR A 127 19.66 -1.06 -10.46
CA THR A 127 18.91 -0.67 -11.67
C THR A 127 19.73 0.24 -12.55
N VAL A 128 19.24 0.50 -13.76
CA VAL A 128 19.79 1.50 -14.69
C VAL A 128 18.86 2.70 -14.67
N ASN A 129 19.37 3.87 -14.32
CA ASN A 129 18.57 5.10 -14.34
C ASN A 129 18.42 5.66 -15.76
N ASP A 130 17.59 6.69 -15.94
CA ASP A 130 17.31 7.32 -17.24
C ASP A 130 18.55 7.90 -17.94
N ASN A 131 19.60 8.22 -17.18
CA ASN A 131 20.88 8.67 -17.70
C ASN A 131 21.81 7.52 -18.11
N GLY A 132 21.36 6.26 -17.98
CA GLY A 132 22.13 5.07 -18.28
C GLY A 132 23.16 4.69 -17.22
N ASN A 133 23.13 5.27 -16.03
CA ASN A 133 24.03 4.96 -14.93
C ASN A 133 23.42 3.89 -14.01
N TYR A 134 24.28 3.09 -13.37
CA TYR A 134 23.86 2.10 -12.39
C TYR A 134 23.58 2.73 -11.03
N GLU A 135 22.46 2.36 -10.40
CA GLU A 135 22.06 2.84 -9.08
C GLU A 135 21.57 1.68 -8.20
N PHE A 136 21.84 1.77 -6.88
CA PHE A 136 21.32 0.81 -5.93
C PHE A 136 19.84 1.08 -5.64
N THR A 137 19.01 0.04 -5.68
CA THR A 137 17.60 0.11 -5.26
C THR A 137 17.42 -0.07 -3.75
N VAL A 138 18.50 -0.30 -3.01
CA VAL A 138 18.51 -0.53 -1.55
C VAL A 138 19.58 0.30 -0.86
N SER A 139 19.38 0.60 0.42
CA SER A 139 20.30 1.40 1.23
C SER A 139 20.55 0.78 2.63
N GLY A 140 21.42 1.39 3.40
CA GLY A 140 21.64 1.03 4.81
C GLY A 140 22.10 -0.42 5.03
N SER A 141 21.42 -1.15 5.90
CA SER A 141 21.75 -2.55 6.22
C SER A 141 21.50 -3.52 5.07
N SER A 142 20.44 -3.27 4.29
CA SER A 142 20.11 -4.08 3.11
C SER A 142 21.18 -3.98 2.02
N LEU A 143 21.70 -2.78 1.78
CA LEU A 143 22.82 -2.59 0.86
C LEU A 143 24.08 -3.35 1.35
N LYS A 144 24.40 -3.28 2.64
CA LYS A 144 25.55 -3.99 3.19
C LYS A 144 25.43 -5.51 3.09
N ARG A 145 24.22 -6.07 3.27
CA ARG A 145 23.94 -7.50 3.05
C ARG A 145 24.14 -7.87 1.59
N PHE A 146 23.55 -7.12 0.68
CA PHE A 146 23.72 -7.31 -0.76
C PHE A 146 25.21 -7.29 -1.18
N LEU A 147 25.99 -6.32 -0.70
CA LEU A 147 27.41 -6.24 -0.97
C LEU A 147 28.18 -7.47 -0.42
N ALA A 148 27.80 -7.97 0.76
CA ALA A 148 28.40 -9.20 1.30
C ALA A 148 28.14 -10.39 0.37
N ASP A 149 26.93 -10.57 -0.12
CA ASP A 149 26.56 -11.64 -1.04
C ASP A 149 27.27 -11.52 -2.39
N VAL A 150 27.36 -10.30 -2.93
CA VAL A 150 28.10 -10.01 -4.17
C VAL A 150 29.56 -10.42 -4.04
N PHE A 151 30.23 -10.06 -2.94
CA PHE A 151 31.65 -10.34 -2.73
C PHE A 151 31.91 -11.68 -2.03
N GLY A 152 30.86 -12.49 -1.80
CA GLY A 152 30.98 -13.83 -1.21
C GLY A 152 31.47 -13.82 0.23
N GLN A 153 31.10 -12.82 1.03
CA GLN A 153 31.41 -12.71 2.44
C GLN A 153 30.29 -13.35 3.28
N ALA A 154 30.67 -14.03 4.37
CA ALA A 154 29.69 -14.69 5.23
C ALA A 154 28.84 -13.71 6.05
N SER A 155 29.35 -12.50 6.27
CA SER A 155 28.65 -11.42 6.98
C SER A 155 29.07 -10.07 6.41
N TYR A 156 28.21 -9.07 6.49
CA TYR A 156 28.52 -7.69 6.13
C TYR A 156 29.67 -7.09 6.98
N SER A 157 29.91 -7.62 8.18
CA SER A 157 31.09 -7.25 9.00
C SER A 157 32.44 -7.71 8.42
N ASP A 158 32.40 -8.64 7.46
CA ASP A 158 33.60 -9.18 6.82
C ASP A 158 34.00 -8.40 5.56
N LEU A 159 33.17 -7.45 5.12
CA LEU A 159 33.47 -6.53 4.03
C LEU A 159 34.70 -5.67 4.37
N LYS A 160 35.68 -5.61 3.48
CA LYS A 160 36.96 -4.95 3.69
C LYS A 160 37.55 -4.43 2.40
N TYR A 161 38.62 -3.64 2.53
CA TYR A 161 39.39 -3.20 1.38
C TYR A 161 40.04 -4.40 0.66
N ASP A 162 39.71 -4.56 -0.63
CA ASP A 162 40.27 -5.59 -1.50
C ASP A 162 41.37 -4.98 -2.39
N LYS A 163 42.61 -5.49 -2.20
CA LYS A 163 43.77 -5.01 -2.96
C LYS A 163 43.72 -5.31 -4.46
N LYS A 164 42.96 -6.31 -4.89
CA LYS A 164 42.80 -6.66 -6.32
C LYS A 164 41.75 -5.76 -6.98
N LEU A 165 40.71 -5.42 -6.27
CA LEU A 165 39.64 -4.54 -6.75
C LEU A 165 40.04 -3.05 -6.62
N GLY A 166 40.90 -2.71 -5.67
CA GLY A 166 41.40 -1.35 -5.46
C GLY A 166 40.45 -0.45 -4.63
N TYR A 167 39.36 -1.01 -4.07
CA TYR A 167 38.39 -0.27 -3.27
C TYR A 167 37.91 -1.07 -2.05
N ASN A 168 37.23 -0.39 -1.13
CA ASN A 168 36.60 -1.00 0.02
C ASN A 168 35.25 -1.61 -0.39
N GLN A 169 35.08 -2.91 -0.17
CA GLN A 169 33.85 -3.64 -0.52
C GLN A 169 32.59 -3.06 0.16
N ALA A 170 32.73 -2.48 1.35
CA ALA A 170 31.60 -1.86 2.08
C ALA A 170 31.16 -0.50 1.52
N GLU A 171 31.99 0.12 0.69
CA GLU A 171 31.81 1.45 0.09
C GLU A 171 31.78 1.37 -1.46
N ALA A 172 31.58 0.17 -2.01
CA ALA A 172 31.56 -0.03 -3.45
C ALA A 172 30.36 0.69 -4.09
N THR A 173 30.61 1.42 -5.16
CA THR A 173 29.55 2.04 -5.96
C THR A 173 28.81 1.00 -6.82
N ALA A 174 27.63 1.34 -7.31
CA ALA A 174 26.85 0.45 -8.19
C ALA A 174 27.64 0.05 -9.45
N ASP A 175 28.36 0.99 -10.06
CA ASP A 175 29.24 0.74 -11.20
C ASP A 175 30.36 -0.26 -10.87
N GLN A 176 31.01 -0.08 -9.72
CA GLN A 176 32.06 -1.00 -9.27
C GLN A 176 31.54 -2.42 -9.02
N VAL A 177 30.33 -2.53 -8.48
CA VAL A 177 29.65 -3.82 -8.26
C VAL A 177 29.30 -4.46 -9.61
N MET A 178 28.73 -3.71 -10.55
CA MET A 178 28.40 -4.19 -11.88
C MET A 178 29.63 -4.65 -12.65
N ASP A 179 30.71 -3.88 -12.64
CA ASP A 179 31.99 -4.27 -13.26
C ASP A 179 32.55 -5.55 -12.66
N TYR A 180 32.51 -5.68 -11.33
CA TYR A 180 32.95 -6.90 -10.65
C TYR A 180 32.11 -8.12 -11.08
N LEU A 181 30.78 -7.99 -11.12
CA LEU A 181 29.88 -9.07 -11.52
C LEU A 181 30.05 -9.42 -12.99
N LYS A 182 30.04 -8.45 -13.89
CA LYS A 182 30.19 -8.66 -15.34
C LYS A 182 31.53 -9.28 -15.69
N VAL A 183 32.62 -8.65 -15.25
CA VAL A 183 33.96 -9.02 -15.72
C VAL A 183 34.56 -10.14 -14.86
N THR A 184 34.53 -10.00 -13.52
CA THR A 184 35.30 -10.91 -12.64
C THR A 184 34.52 -12.17 -12.29
N ARG A 185 33.23 -12.03 -11.92
CA ARG A 185 32.43 -13.16 -11.42
C ARG A 185 31.81 -13.98 -12.57
N PHE A 186 31.16 -13.33 -13.53
CA PHE A 186 30.40 -14.00 -14.59
C PHE A 186 31.07 -14.01 -15.97
N GLY A 187 32.13 -13.21 -16.19
CA GLY A 187 32.90 -13.21 -17.45
C GLY A 187 32.01 -12.93 -18.67
N ILE A 188 31.14 -11.94 -18.58
CA ILE A 188 30.25 -11.52 -19.67
C ILE A 188 31.11 -10.82 -20.76
N SER A 189 30.88 -11.15 -22.00
CA SER A 189 31.65 -10.58 -23.14
C SER A 189 31.28 -9.11 -23.35
N GLU A 190 32.26 -8.28 -23.65
CA GLU A 190 32.05 -6.88 -24.08
C GLU A 190 31.32 -6.78 -25.45
N ASP A 191 31.14 -7.89 -26.16
CA ASP A 191 30.41 -7.94 -27.43
C ASP A 191 28.88 -7.78 -27.24
N TYR A 192 28.35 -7.99 -26.00
CA TYR A 192 26.94 -7.76 -25.72
C TYR A 192 26.65 -6.28 -25.55
N ALA A 193 25.51 -5.83 -26.07
CA ALA A 193 25.01 -4.50 -25.77
C ALA A 193 24.80 -4.34 -24.24
N GLU A 194 24.97 -3.13 -23.69
CA GLU A 194 24.96 -2.86 -22.26
C GLU A 194 23.70 -3.39 -21.57
N ASN A 195 22.53 -3.15 -22.15
CA ASN A 195 21.26 -3.66 -21.64
C ASN A 195 21.23 -5.21 -21.59
N MET A 196 21.72 -5.90 -22.65
CA MET A 196 21.79 -7.36 -22.65
C MET A 196 22.79 -7.86 -21.59
N ALA A 197 23.94 -7.20 -21.45
CA ALA A 197 24.92 -7.52 -20.41
C ALA A 197 24.36 -7.33 -19.00
N TYR A 198 23.57 -6.31 -18.77
CA TYR A 198 22.83 -6.10 -17.54
C TYR A 198 21.85 -7.24 -17.28
N LYS A 199 20.96 -7.56 -18.22
CA LYS A 199 19.98 -8.64 -18.09
C LYS A 199 20.64 -10.01 -17.86
N ILE A 200 21.74 -10.31 -18.55
CA ILE A 200 22.54 -11.53 -18.27
C ILE A 200 23.07 -11.50 -16.84
N THR A 201 23.52 -10.34 -16.33
CA THR A 201 24.00 -10.20 -14.95
C THR A 201 22.90 -10.50 -13.95
N VAL A 202 21.68 -10.00 -14.19
CA VAL A 202 20.50 -10.27 -13.36
C VAL A 202 20.24 -11.76 -13.24
N VAL A 203 20.12 -12.48 -14.36
CA VAL A 203 19.86 -13.92 -14.36
C VAL A 203 21.01 -14.69 -13.70
N ARG A 204 22.27 -14.35 -14.03
CA ARG A 204 23.45 -15.00 -13.44
C ARG A 204 23.57 -14.77 -11.93
N TYR A 205 23.16 -13.60 -11.45
CA TYR A 205 23.12 -13.30 -10.03
C TYR A 205 22.05 -14.15 -9.33
N ALA A 206 20.83 -14.19 -9.84
CA ALA A 206 19.77 -15.05 -9.33
C ALA A 206 20.18 -16.55 -9.28
N MET A 207 20.80 -17.06 -10.35
CA MET A 207 21.37 -18.43 -10.36
C MET A 207 22.48 -18.62 -9.30
N SER A 208 23.22 -17.57 -8.98
CA SER A 208 24.30 -17.67 -7.99
C SER A 208 23.81 -17.77 -6.55
N GLU A 209 22.63 -17.30 -6.25
CA GLU A 209 21.97 -17.47 -4.94
C GLU A 209 21.71 -18.94 -4.67
N ASN A 210 21.38 -19.75 -5.70
CA ASN A 210 21.18 -21.18 -5.62
C ASN A 210 22.47 -22.02 -5.86
N SER A 211 23.65 -21.40 -5.87
CA SER A 211 24.91 -22.05 -6.29
C SER A 211 25.33 -23.27 -5.46
N TYR A 212 24.87 -23.40 -4.22
CA TYR A 212 25.12 -24.56 -3.35
C TYR A 212 24.12 -25.71 -3.57
N GLN A 213 23.01 -25.43 -4.26
CA GLN A 213 21.92 -26.37 -4.53
C GLN A 213 21.59 -26.39 -6.02
N LYS A 214 22.54 -26.80 -6.85
CA LYS A 214 22.42 -26.75 -8.32
C LYS A 214 21.27 -27.54 -8.93
N TYR A 215 20.65 -28.43 -8.16
CA TYR A 215 19.45 -29.18 -8.49
C TYR A 215 18.15 -28.38 -8.30
N ILE A 216 18.25 -27.18 -7.75
CA ILE A 216 17.13 -26.25 -7.68
C ILE A 216 17.22 -25.31 -8.90
N ALA A 217 16.23 -25.40 -9.76
CA ALA A 217 16.10 -24.52 -10.90
C ALA A 217 15.86 -23.07 -10.45
N THR A 218 16.41 -22.12 -11.19
CA THR A 218 16.13 -20.69 -10.98
C THR A 218 15.06 -20.26 -11.97
N THR A 219 13.93 -19.76 -11.51
CA THR A 219 12.91 -19.16 -12.36
C THR A 219 13.43 -17.84 -12.90
N ILE A 220 13.46 -17.70 -14.23
CA ILE A 220 13.99 -16.53 -14.93
C ILE A 220 12.90 -15.68 -15.59
N ALA A 221 11.74 -16.28 -15.88
CA ALA A 221 10.55 -15.58 -16.34
C ALA A 221 9.31 -16.33 -15.88
N SER A 222 8.25 -15.62 -15.54
CA SER A 222 6.95 -16.16 -15.13
C SER A 222 5.85 -15.52 -15.97
N ASP A 223 4.70 -16.19 -16.06
CA ASP A 223 3.56 -15.75 -16.86
C ASP A 223 3.96 -15.48 -18.33
N VAL A 224 4.72 -16.42 -18.90
CA VAL A 224 5.23 -16.27 -20.26
C VAL A 224 4.21 -16.67 -21.31
N SER A 225 4.29 -16.03 -22.46
CA SER A 225 3.43 -16.28 -23.62
C SER A 225 3.58 -17.70 -24.17
N GLU A 226 2.52 -18.19 -24.87
CA GLU A 226 2.56 -19.49 -25.56
C GLU A 226 3.70 -19.56 -26.59
N GLU A 227 4.06 -18.43 -27.21
CA GLU A 227 5.16 -18.31 -28.15
C GLU A 227 6.51 -18.56 -27.47
N SER A 228 6.70 -18.08 -26.27
CA SER A 228 7.94 -18.33 -25.49
C SER A 228 7.99 -19.77 -24.98
N VAL A 229 6.86 -20.32 -24.55
CA VAL A 229 6.72 -21.75 -24.21
C VAL A 229 7.08 -22.63 -25.40
N ALA A 230 6.55 -22.33 -26.58
CA ALA A 230 6.85 -23.04 -27.82
C ALA A 230 8.35 -22.95 -28.19
N TYR A 231 8.93 -21.73 -28.08
CA TYR A 231 10.36 -21.54 -28.38
C TYR A 231 11.26 -22.41 -27.50
N VAL A 232 11.05 -22.43 -26.19
CA VAL A 232 11.84 -23.24 -25.26
C VAL A 232 11.64 -24.73 -25.56
N SER A 233 10.39 -25.16 -25.74
CA SER A 233 10.04 -26.56 -26.00
C SER A 233 10.64 -27.09 -27.30
N GLU A 234 10.70 -26.27 -28.35
CA GLU A 234 11.30 -26.62 -29.64
C GLU A 234 12.85 -26.61 -29.61
N ASN A 235 13.46 -25.86 -28.72
CA ASN A 235 14.91 -25.68 -28.63
C ASN A 235 15.58 -26.40 -27.46
N THR A 236 14.91 -27.33 -26.79
CA THR A 236 15.45 -28.09 -25.63
C THR A 236 16.81 -28.74 -25.87
N SER A 237 17.14 -29.11 -27.11
CA SER A 237 18.45 -29.66 -27.46
C SER A 237 19.60 -28.63 -27.46
N LYS A 238 19.29 -27.35 -27.55
CA LYS A 238 20.25 -26.23 -27.51
C LYS A 238 20.27 -25.54 -26.16
N LEU A 239 19.12 -25.50 -25.47
CA LEU A 239 18.92 -24.86 -24.20
C LEU A 239 19.12 -25.88 -23.09
N GLN A 240 20.35 -26.01 -22.64
CA GLN A 240 20.77 -27.03 -21.66
C GLN A 240 20.37 -26.62 -20.23
N GLY A 241 19.43 -27.34 -19.63
CA GLY A 241 18.96 -27.01 -18.26
C GLY A 241 17.85 -25.95 -18.20
N VAL A 242 17.32 -25.56 -19.36
CA VAL A 242 16.15 -24.69 -19.46
C VAL A 242 14.90 -25.54 -19.60
N GLU A 243 13.92 -25.29 -18.75
CA GLU A 243 12.64 -26.03 -18.75
C GLU A 243 11.48 -25.03 -18.61
N VAL A 244 10.36 -25.40 -19.24
CA VAL A 244 9.06 -24.78 -18.98
C VAL A 244 8.39 -25.60 -17.88
N ILE A 245 7.93 -24.94 -16.85
CA ILE A 245 7.18 -25.54 -15.76
C ILE A 245 5.79 -24.92 -15.67
N ASP A 246 4.81 -25.75 -15.29
CA ASP A 246 3.50 -25.24 -14.90
C ASP A 246 3.66 -24.43 -13.61
N ASP A 247 3.07 -23.26 -13.61
CA ASP A 247 3.09 -22.32 -12.50
C ASP A 247 1.70 -21.73 -12.32
N THR A 248 1.50 -20.96 -11.28
CA THR A 248 0.24 -20.25 -11.04
C THR A 248 0.53 -18.80 -10.65
N ILE A 249 -0.22 -17.90 -11.21
CA ILE A 249 -0.23 -16.48 -10.82
C ILE A 249 -1.47 -16.15 -10.04
N ARG A 250 -1.31 -15.35 -8.99
CA ARG A 250 -2.42 -14.86 -8.18
C ARG A 250 -3.12 -13.73 -8.91
N LYS A 251 -4.45 -13.85 -9.07
CA LYS A 251 -5.31 -12.84 -9.70
C LYS A 251 -6.40 -12.40 -8.74
N TYR A 252 -6.76 -11.14 -8.84
CA TYR A 252 -7.82 -10.50 -8.06
C TYR A 252 -8.87 -9.94 -9.00
N ASN A 253 -10.11 -10.37 -8.81
CA ASN A 253 -11.26 -9.82 -9.53
C ASN A 253 -11.67 -8.50 -8.88
N ASP A 254 -12.06 -7.53 -9.71
CA ASP A 254 -12.56 -6.25 -9.23
C ASP A 254 -11.62 -5.60 -8.20
N ALA A 255 -10.32 -5.59 -8.53
CA ALA A 255 -9.20 -5.33 -7.65
C ALA A 255 -9.35 -4.07 -6.79
N GLU A 256 -9.71 -2.94 -7.38
CA GLU A 256 -9.80 -1.64 -6.71
C GLU A 256 -10.84 -1.60 -5.57
N TYR A 257 -11.90 -2.40 -5.69
CA TYR A 257 -12.97 -2.45 -4.70
C TYR A 257 -12.61 -3.28 -3.46
N PHE A 258 -11.66 -4.20 -3.60
CA PHE A 258 -11.33 -5.19 -2.57
C PHE A 258 -9.89 -5.13 -2.08
N ALA A 259 -9.01 -4.38 -2.72
CA ALA A 259 -7.58 -4.35 -2.39
C ALA A 259 -7.31 -4.02 -0.92
N SER A 260 -8.05 -3.09 -0.33
CA SER A 260 -7.92 -2.71 1.09
C SER A 260 -8.36 -3.79 2.08
N ILE A 261 -9.14 -4.79 1.63
CA ILE A 261 -9.62 -5.94 2.42
C ILE A 261 -8.73 -7.15 2.17
N ILE A 262 -8.57 -7.53 0.89
CA ILE A 262 -7.89 -8.76 0.49
C ILE A 262 -6.37 -8.61 0.62
N GLY A 263 -5.84 -7.42 0.28
CA GLY A 263 -4.40 -7.22 0.19
C GLY A 263 -3.83 -7.83 -1.09
N TYR A 264 -2.58 -8.25 -1.03
CA TYR A 264 -1.85 -8.85 -2.15
C TYR A 264 -0.79 -9.83 -1.67
N THR A 265 -0.30 -10.67 -2.58
CA THR A 265 0.78 -11.63 -2.32
C THR A 265 2.12 -11.12 -2.86
N GLY A 266 3.20 -11.57 -2.24
CA GLY A 266 4.55 -11.24 -2.69
C GLY A 266 5.59 -12.19 -2.13
N LYS A 267 6.83 -12.10 -2.62
CA LYS A 267 7.92 -12.95 -2.15
C LYS A 267 8.18 -12.73 -0.65
N ILE A 268 8.36 -13.82 0.08
CA ILE A 268 8.64 -13.80 1.52
C ILE A 268 9.96 -13.06 1.82
N SER A 269 9.95 -12.17 2.80
CA SER A 269 11.17 -11.54 3.33
C SER A 269 11.84 -12.44 4.37
N THR A 270 13.08 -12.12 4.73
CA THR A 270 13.81 -12.88 5.77
C THR A 270 13.10 -12.78 7.12
N GLU A 271 12.60 -11.60 7.45
CA GLU A 271 11.89 -11.33 8.69
C GLU A 271 10.55 -12.09 8.77
N GLU A 272 9.79 -12.13 7.68
CA GLU A 272 8.55 -12.91 7.57
C GLU A 272 8.83 -14.41 7.65
N TYR A 273 9.89 -14.88 6.98
CA TYR A 273 10.30 -16.28 7.04
C TYR A 273 10.66 -16.70 8.47
N GLU A 274 11.45 -15.91 9.20
CA GLU A 274 11.80 -16.19 10.60
C GLU A 274 10.55 -16.27 11.50
N SER A 275 9.54 -15.44 11.24
CA SER A 275 8.29 -15.44 11.97
C SER A 275 7.40 -16.63 11.61
N LEU A 276 7.13 -16.84 10.32
CA LEU A 276 6.20 -17.86 9.84
C LEU A 276 6.74 -19.28 10.00
N SER A 277 8.06 -19.48 9.80
CA SER A 277 8.70 -20.79 9.95
C SER A 277 8.84 -21.23 11.41
N ALA A 278 8.70 -20.33 12.37
CA ALA A 278 8.70 -20.71 13.79
C ALA A 278 7.50 -21.59 14.18
N ASP A 279 6.37 -21.39 13.51
CA ASP A 279 5.11 -22.08 13.78
C ASP A 279 4.78 -23.14 12.72
N ASN A 280 5.36 -23.07 11.53
CA ASN A 280 5.06 -23.96 10.41
C ASN A 280 6.29 -24.21 9.51
N ASP A 281 6.80 -25.43 9.55
CA ASP A 281 7.97 -25.87 8.77
C ASP A 281 7.72 -25.90 7.23
N ASN A 282 6.50 -25.63 6.77
CA ASN A 282 6.13 -25.64 5.34
C ASN A 282 6.69 -24.44 4.56
N TYR A 283 7.12 -23.36 5.26
CA TYR A 283 7.66 -22.17 4.64
C TYR A 283 9.13 -22.28 4.23
N THR A 284 9.47 -21.66 3.10
CA THR A 284 10.83 -21.54 2.59
C THR A 284 11.10 -20.10 2.11
N LEU A 285 12.39 -19.71 2.01
CA LEU A 285 12.76 -18.37 1.54
C LEU A 285 12.38 -18.02 0.08
N ASN A 286 11.86 -19.00 -0.66
CA ASN A 286 11.43 -18.81 -2.04
C ASN A 286 9.91 -18.68 -2.18
N ASP A 287 9.17 -18.76 -1.10
CA ASP A 287 7.71 -18.76 -1.13
C ASP A 287 7.13 -17.37 -1.45
N VAL A 288 5.92 -17.41 -1.97
CA VAL A 288 5.02 -16.27 -2.08
C VAL A 288 4.03 -16.35 -0.94
N VAL A 289 3.93 -15.28 -0.16
CA VAL A 289 3.06 -15.17 1.02
C VAL A 289 2.18 -13.94 0.91
N GLY A 290 1.12 -13.89 1.72
CA GLY A 290 0.30 -12.69 1.84
C GLY A 290 1.08 -11.53 2.48
N LYS A 291 0.99 -10.33 1.89
CA LYS A 291 1.69 -9.11 2.34
C LYS A 291 0.81 -8.17 3.12
N ALA A 292 -0.47 -8.22 2.90
CA ALA A 292 -1.46 -7.37 3.55
C ALA A 292 -2.84 -8.06 3.56
N GLY A 293 -3.77 -7.52 4.33
CA GLY A 293 -5.17 -7.92 4.33
C GLY A 293 -5.41 -9.41 4.63
N ILE A 294 -6.48 -9.96 4.09
CA ILE A 294 -6.88 -11.38 4.26
C ILE A 294 -5.82 -12.33 3.70
N GLU A 295 -5.13 -11.97 2.63
CA GLU A 295 -4.01 -12.75 2.10
C GLU A 295 -2.94 -13.00 3.16
N GLN A 296 -2.62 -12.00 3.97
CA GLN A 296 -1.63 -12.09 5.05
C GLN A 296 -2.18 -12.84 6.25
N VAL A 297 -3.37 -12.48 6.71
CA VAL A 297 -3.96 -13.03 7.93
C VAL A 297 -4.29 -14.52 7.79
N MET A 298 -4.77 -14.91 6.61
CA MET A 298 -5.16 -16.29 6.30
C MET A 298 -4.08 -17.07 5.54
N ASP A 299 -2.84 -16.56 5.51
CA ASP A 299 -1.76 -17.14 4.71
C ASP A 299 -1.56 -18.64 5.00
N ALA A 300 -1.53 -19.03 6.25
CA ALA A 300 -1.35 -20.42 6.66
C ALA A 300 -2.45 -21.37 6.13
N SER A 301 -3.69 -20.89 6.02
CA SER A 301 -4.82 -21.63 5.44
C SER A 301 -4.78 -21.67 3.93
N LEU A 302 -4.43 -20.52 3.33
CA LEU A 302 -4.40 -20.34 1.87
C LEU A 302 -3.19 -21.04 1.21
N GLN A 303 -2.04 -21.14 1.89
CA GLN A 303 -0.76 -21.61 1.33
C GLN A 303 -0.79 -23.07 0.83
N GLY A 304 -1.63 -23.93 1.38
CA GLY A 304 -1.65 -25.36 1.11
C GLY A 304 -0.45 -26.13 1.70
N THR A 305 -0.33 -27.38 1.36
CA THR A 305 0.77 -28.24 1.82
C THR A 305 1.63 -28.63 0.62
N LYS A 306 2.92 -28.35 0.71
CA LYS A 306 3.88 -28.70 -0.34
C LYS A 306 4.04 -30.21 -0.44
N GLY A 307 4.21 -30.67 -1.67
CA GLY A 307 4.69 -32.01 -1.98
C GLY A 307 6.22 -32.06 -2.08
N TYR A 308 6.75 -33.26 -2.31
CA TYR A 308 8.16 -33.43 -2.58
C TYR A 308 8.43 -34.54 -3.59
N GLU A 309 9.57 -34.43 -4.28
CA GLU A 309 10.17 -35.49 -5.07
C GLU A 309 11.55 -35.85 -4.54
N LYS A 310 11.79 -37.12 -4.23
CA LYS A 310 13.13 -37.65 -3.97
C LYS A 310 13.75 -38.13 -5.27
N LEU A 311 14.85 -37.52 -5.65
CA LEU A 311 15.55 -37.78 -6.89
C LEU A 311 16.92 -38.42 -6.64
N TYR A 312 17.30 -39.39 -7.48
CA TYR A 312 18.71 -39.67 -7.67
C TYR A 312 19.29 -38.59 -8.62
N VAL A 313 20.32 -37.89 -8.15
CA VAL A 313 21.10 -36.98 -8.97
C VAL A 313 22.51 -37.55 -9.19
N ASP A 314 23.09 -37.26 -10.37
CA ASP A 314 24.48 -37.57 -10.63
C ASP A 314 25.45 -36.63 -9.90
N TYR A 315 26.72 -36.81 -10.12
CA TYR A 315 27.78 -35.97 -9.52
C TYR A 315 27.76 -34.49 -9.99
N LEU A 316 27.03 -34.21 -11.07
CA LEU A 316 26.82 -32.84 -11.60
C LEU A 316 25.53 -32.22 -11.10
N GLY A 317 24.70 -32.96 -10.35
CA GLY A 317 23.43 -32.51 -9.84
C GLY A 317 22.24 -32.77 -10.78
N LYS A 318 22.44 -33.46 -11.92
CA LYS A 318 21.35 -33.77 -12.84
C LYS A 318 20.46 -34.90 -12.34
N ALA A 319 19.15 -34.72 -12.36
CA ALA A 319 18.17 -35.75 -12.03
C ALA A 319 18.30 -36.97 -12.97
N VAL A 320 18.44 -38.16 -12.40
CA VAL A 320 18.60 -39.44 -13.10
C VAL A 320 17.35 -40.30 -12.98
N GLU A 321 16.71 -40.29 -11.82
CA GLU A 321 15.60 -41.17 -11.51
C GLU A 321 14.76 -40.56 -10.35
N VAL A 322 13.42 -40.57 -10.47
CA VAL A 322 12.51 -40.26 -9.37
C VAL A 322 12.32 -41.46 -8.49
N LEU A 323 12.63 -41.35 -7.20
CA LEU A 323 12.52 -42.45 -6.22
C LEU A 323 11.17 -42.49 -5.53
N GLU A 324 10.68 -41.31 -5.16
CA GLU A 324 9.47 -41.12 -4.40
C GLU A 324 8.86 -39.77 -4.78
N ARG A 325 7.56 -39.68 -4.86
CA ARG A 325 6.85 -38.44 -5.13
C ARG A 325 5.63 -38.36 -4.24
N GLU A 326 5.47 -37.26 -3.53
CA GLU A 326 4.27 -36.89 -2.81
C GLU A 326 3.70 -35.64 -3.44
N GLU A 327 2.45 -35.73 -3.92
CA GLU A 327 1.80 -34.60 -4.58
C GLU A 327 1.45 -33.53 -3.56
N PRO A 328 1.56 -32.24 -3.93
CA PRO A 328 1.13 -31.15 -3.08
C PRO A 328 -0.39 -31.14 -2.93
N SER A 329 -0.88 -30.65 -1.80
CA SER A 329 -2.32 -30.39 -1.63
C SER A 329 -2.59 -28.89 -1.70
N ALA A 330 -3.65 -28.52 -2.43
CA ALA A 330 -4.08 -27.13 -2.54
C ALA A 330 -4.43 -26.54 -1.17
N GLY A 331 -4.28 -25.23 -1.05
CA GLY A 331 -4.72 -24.47 0.10
C GLY A 331 -6.24 -24.46 0.23
N ASN A 332 -6.70 -24.06 1.39
CA ASN A 332 -8.12 -24.00 1.69
C ASN A 332 -8.74 -22.71 1.12
N ASP A 333 -9.98 -22.83 0.66
CA ASP A 333 -10.77 -21.69 0.21
C ASP A 333 -11.31 -20.92 1.42
N VAL A 334 -11.15 -19.59 1.38
CA VAL A 334 -11.59 -18.67 2.44
C VAL A 334 -12.81 -17.90 1.94
N TYR A 335 -13.92 -18.04 2.64
CA TYR A 335 -15.15 -17.28 2.35
C TYR A 335 -15.26 -16.10 3.29
N LEU A 336 -15.46 -14.91 2.69
CA LEU A 336 -15.68 -13.69 3.44
C LEU A 336 -17.16 -13.51 3.79
N SER A 337 -17.44 -12.66 4.78
CA SER A 337 -18.79 -12.19 5.10
C SER A 337 -19.30 -11.11 4.14
N ILE A 338 -18.40 -10.50 3.37
CA ILE A 338 -18.67 -9.41 2.42
C ILE A 338 -19.54 -9.90 1.27
N ASP A 339 -20.52 -9.09 0.88
CA ASP A 339 -21.29 -9.25 -0.36
C ASP A 339 -20.60 -8.44 -1.47
N LYS A 340 -20.13 -9.13 -2.51
CA LYS A 340 -19.38 -8.54 -3.61
C LYS A 340 -20.13 -7.39 -4.28
N ASN A 341 -21.40 -7.62 -4.60
CA ASN A 341 -22.18 -6.63 -5.36
C ASN A 341 -22.49 -5.39 -4.51
N LEU A 342 -22.77 -5.59 -3.22
CA LEU A 342 -22.98 -4.49 -2.29
C LEU A 342 -21.71 -3.67 -2.06
N GLN A 343 -20.54 -4.34 -1.96
CA GLN A 343 -19.24 -3.69 -1.82
C GLN A 343 -18.95 -2.77 -3.03
N ILE A 344 -19.11 -3.29 -4.25
CA ILE A 344 -18.90 -2.54 -5.51
C ILE A 344 -19.87 -1.38 -5.57
N ALA A 345 -21.17 -1.64 -5.37
CA ALA A 345 -22.19 -0.60 -5.44
C ALA A 345 -21.94 0.52 -4.42
N ALA A 346 -21.59 0.16 -3.18
CA ALA A 346 -21.31 1.15 -2.15
C ALA A 346 -20.05 1.97 -2.44
N TYR A 347 -19.05 1.38 -3.10
CA TYR A 347 -17.84 2.09 -3.54
C TYR A 347 -18.17 3.09 -4.66
N ASP A 348 -18.85 2.64 -5.73
CA ASP A 348 -19.20 3.48 -6.88
C ASP A 348 -20.10 4.65 -6.44
N LEU A 349 -21.09 4.39 -5.58
CA LEU A 349 -21.95 5.44 -5.03
C LEU A 349 -21.14 6.45 -4.20
N LEU A 350 -20.10 5.99 -3.48
CA LEU A 350 -19.24 6.90 -2.69
C LEU A 350 -18.40 7.79 -3.60
N GLU A 351 -17.82 7.22 -4.65
CA GLU A 351 -17.08 7.97 -5.66
C GLU A 351 -17.98 8.99 -6.39
N GLN A 352 -19.18 8.58 -6.81
CA GLN A 352 -20.16 9.48 -7.43
C GLN A 352 -20.53 10.65 -6.51
N GLU A 353 -20.76 10.38 -5.22
CA GLU A 353 -21.08 11.43 -4.24
C GLU A 353 -19.90 12.39 -4.04
N ILE A 354 -18.69 11.87 -3.85
CA ILE A 354 -17.48 12.68 -3.69
C ILE A 354 -17.24 13.54 -4.96
N ALA A 355 -17.37 12.95 -6.14
CA ALA A 355 -17.26 13.66 -7.40
C ALA A 355 -18.32 14.77 -7.54
N GLY A 356 -19.54 14.51 -7.09
CA GLY A 356 -20.65 15.50 -7.05
C GLY A 356 -20.33 16.68 -6.15
N ILE A 357 -19.72 16.42 -4.97
CA ILE A 357 -19.28 17.47 -4.05
C ILE A 357 -18.18 18.34 -4.71
N VAL A 358 -17.15 17.72 -5.30
CA VAL A 358 -16.08 18.44 -5.99
C VAL A 358 -16.64 19.26 -7.14
N TYR A 359 -17.42 18.61 -8.03
CA TYR A 359 -18.06 19.27 -9.18
C TYR A 359 -18.87 20.52 -8.79
N SER A 360 -19.66 20.41 -7.71
CA SER A 360 -20.54 21.49 -7.24
C SER A 360 -19.78 22.65 -6.64
N ASN A 361 -18.60 22.42 -6.06
CA ASN A 361 -17.79 23.44 -5.40
C ASN A 361 -16.73 24.11 -6.30
N ILE A 362 -16.44 23.56 -7.49
CA ILE A 362 -15.53 24.21 -8.44
C ILE A 362 -16.18 25.48 -8.98
N GLU A 363 -15.52 26.63 -8.77
CA GLU A 363 -15.96 27.98 -9.19
C GLU A 363 -17.39 28.33 -8.67
N SER A 364 -17.77 27.79 -7.51
CA SER A 364 -19.08 28.07 -6.91
C SER A 364 -19.08 29.37 -6.14
N SER A 365 -19.86 30.33 -6.57
CA SER A 365 -19.99 31.63 -5.87
C SER A 365 -20.81 31.56 -4.56
N GLY A 366 -21.45 30.40 -4.30
CA GLY A 366 -22.27 30.16 -3.12
C GLY A 366 -21.53 29.40 -2.03
N SER A 367 -20.36 28.81 -2.30
CA SER A 367 -19.59 28.05 -1.33
C SER A 367 -18.66 28.93 -0.52
N GLU A 368 -18.64 28.76 0.81
CA GLU A 368 -17.66 29.42 1.69
C GLU A 368 -16.23 28.89 1.48
N MET A 369 -16.11 27.66 0.96
CA MET A 369 -14.85 27.01 0.59
C MET A 369 -14.89 26.56 -0.88
N ASN A 370 -15.02 27.54 -1.74
CA ASN A 370 -14.96 27.38 -3.19
C ASN A 370 -13.63 26.79 -3.63
N ILE A 371 -13.65 25.89 -4.61
CA ILE A 371 -12.46 25.33 -5.25
C ILE A 371 -12.13 26.17 -6.49
N PRO A 372 -11.08 26.99 -6.47
CA PRO A 372 -10.67 27.73 -7.66
C PRO A 372 -10.27 26.78 -8.78
N ILE A 373 -10.58 27.11 -10.02
CA ILE A 373 -10.18 26.26 -11.15
C ILE A 373 -8.65 26.14 -11.28
N THR A 374 -7.90 27.14 -10.82
CA THR A 374 -6.44 27.07 -10.76
C THR A 374 -5.94 25.96 -9.87
N ASP A 375 -6.67 25.65 -8.79
CA ASP A 375 -6.31 24.57 -7.87
C ASP A 375 -6.59 23.20 -8.51
N VAL A 376 -7.66 23.09 -9.31
CA VAL A 376 -7.94 21.89 -10.12
C VAL A 376 -6.86 21.67 -11.17
N TYR A 377 -6.45 22.72 -11.88
CA TYR A 377 -5.32 22.65 -12.83
C TYR A 377 -4.03 22.22 -12.17
N PHE A 378 -3.74 22.82 -11.01
CA PHE A 378 -2.53 22.45 -10.25
C PHE A 378 -2.62 21.03 -9.70
N ALA A 379 -3.77 20.58 -9.24
CA ALA A 379 -4.01 19.23 -8.73
C ALA A 379 -3.60 18.16 -9.75
N LEU A 380 -3.89 18.36 -11.04
CA LEU A 380 -3.48 17.44 -12.11
C LEU A 380 -1.94 17.25 -12.17
N VAL A 381 -1.19 18.33 -11.92
CA VAL A 381 0.28 18.29 -11.87
C VAL A 381 0.76 17.79 -10.51
N ASN A 382 0.17 18.28 -9.43
CA ASN A 382 0.62 18.01 -8.06
C ASN A 382 0.48 16.53 -7.70
N ASN A 383 -0.60 15.89 -8.12
CA ASN A 383 -0.85 14.46 -7.87
C ASN A 383 -0.41 13.54 -9.02
N ASN A 384 0.48 13.99 -9.89
CA ASN A 384 1.06 13.21 -11.00
C ASN A 384 0.03 12.62 -11.99
N VAL A 385 -1.16 13.22 -12.11
CA VAL A 385 -2.11 12.86 -13.19
C VAL A 385 -1.51 13.27 -14.54
N ILE A 386 -0.86 14.43 -14.55
CA ILE A 386 0.02 14.87 -15.64
C ILE A 386 1.45 14.62 -15.17
N ASP A 387 2.14 13.76 -15.88
CA ASP A 387 3.58 13.53 -15.68
C ASP A 387 4.40 14.67 -16.30
N ILE A 388 4.97 15.52 -15.45
CA ILE A 388 5.81 16.64 -15.89
C ILE A 388 7.21 16.22 -16.35
N GLU A 389 7.68 15.03 -15.96
CA GLU A 389 8.99 14.51 -16.39
C GLU A 389 8.95 14.11 -17.86
N HIS A 390 7.82 13.58 -18.33
CA HIS A 390 7.57 13.27 -19.74
C HIS A 390 7.73 14.50 -20.67
N PHE A 391 7.57 15.74 -20.15
CA PHE A 391 7.72 16.97 -20.96
C PHE A 391 9.15 17.14 -21.52
N SER A 392 10.14 16.51 -20.91
CA SER A 392 11.54 16.51 -21.37
C SER A 392 11.92 15.30 -22.21
N ASP A 393 11.01 14.33 -22.38
CA ASP A 393 11.25 13.13 -23.19
C ASP A 393 11.37 13.46 -24.69
N GLU A 394 12.10 12.65 -25.42
CA GLU A 394 12.18 12.72 -26.90
C GLU A 394 10.80 12.55 -27.56
N LYS A 395 9.88 11.83 -26.94
CA LYS A 395 8.51 11.57 -27.40
C LYS A 395 7.50 12.64 -27.02
N ALA A 396 7.91 13.65 -26.23
CA ALA A 396 7.01 14.71 -25.77
C ALA A 396 6.28 15.39 -26.95
N THR A 397 5.01 15.69 -26.76
CA THR A 397 4.14 16.33 -27.74
C THR A 397 4.50 17.84 -27.90
N GLU A 398 3.89 18.49 -28.87
CA GLU A 398 4.07 19.92 -29.06
C GLU A 398 3.47 20.75 -27.90
N ASN A 399 2.39 20.28 -27.27
CA ASN A 399 1.81 20.93 -26.09
C ASN A 399 2.76 20.82 -24.89
N GLU A 400 3.30 19.64 -24.64
CA GLU A 400 4.25 19.37 -23.57
C GLU A 400 5.54 20.20 -23.73
N LYS A 401 6.13 20.20 -24.94
CA LYS A 401 7.31 21.01 -25.27
C LYS A 401 7.06 22.51 -25.09
N ALA A 402 5.85 22.98 -25.43
CA ALA A 402 5.49 24.38 -25.23
C ALA A 402 5.42 24.74 -23.74
N VAL A 403 4.85 23.86 -22.92
CA VAL A 403 4.79 24.04 -21.45
C VAL A 403 6.19 23.95 -20.84
N MET A 404 7.00 22.98 -21.26
CA MET A 404 8.40 22.83 -20.81
C MET A 404 9.25 24.08 -21.14
N HIS A 405 9.04 24.69 -22.30
CA HIS A 405 9.77 25.92 -22.64
C HIS A 405 9.43 27.09 -21.68
N ILE A 406 8.14 27.22 -21.32
CA ILE A 406 7.68 28.23 -20.34
C ILE A 406 8.30 27.93 -18.96
N PHE A 407 8.26 26.68 -18.53
CA PHE A 407 8.82 26.23 -17.27
C PHE A 407 10.32 26.52 -17.17
N SER A 408 11.13 26.11 -18.17
CA SER A 408 12.59 26.29 -18.16
C SER A 408 13.00 27.75 -18.02
N GLY A 409 12.27 28.66 -18.70
CA GLY A 409 12.51 30.10 -18.57
C GLY A 409 12.19 30.64 -17.17
N ARG A 410 11.14 30.13 -16.53
CA ARG A 410 10.77 30.48 -15.14
C ARG A 410 11.73 29.88 -14.13
N GLN A 411 12.07 28.60 -14.26
CA GLN A 411 13.00 27.90 -13.38
C GLN A 411 14.34 28.65 -13.28
N GLN A 412 14.92 29.08 -14.41
CA GLN A 412 16.16 29.86 -14.41
C GLN A 412 16.02 31.15 -13.60
N THR A 413 14.88 31.83 -13.69
CA THR A 413 14.60 33.06 -12.93
C THR A 413 14.46 32.74 -11.43
N VAL A 414 13.73 31.69 -11.08
CA VAL A 414 13.53 31.25 -9.69
C VAL A 414 14.87 30.86 -9.05
N LEU A 415 15.68 30.03 -9.72
CA LEU A 415 16.98 29.60 -9.21
C LEU A 415 17.89 30.84 -8.98
N SER A 416 17.87 31.82 -9.87
CA SER A 416 18.63 33.08 -9.68
C SER A 416 18.11 33.89 -8.49
N SER A 417 16.79 33.92 -8.24
CA SER A 417 16.19 34.57 -7.06
C SER A 417 16.62 33.89 -5.77
N VAL A 418 16.51 32.55 -5.70
CA VAL A 418 16.92 31.77 -4.55
C VAL A 418 18.41 31.96 -4.24
N THR A 419 19.29 31.89 -5.25
CA THR A 419 20.71 32.18 -5.08
C THR A 419 20.93 33.59 -4.50
N SER A 420 20.20 34.59 -4.99
CA SER A 420 20.34 35.97 -4.48
C SER A 420 19.93 36.10 -3.01
N GLU A 421 18.94 35.38 -2.55
CA GLU A 421 18.50 35.37 -1.14
C GLU A 421 19.41 34.53 -0.23
N LEU A 422 20.06 33.50 -0.77
CA LEU A 422 21.01 32.68 -0.02
C LEU A 422 22.39 33.33 0.08
N GLU A 423 22.93 33.89 -1.02
CA GLU A 423 24.30 34.35 -1.11
C GLU A 423 24.43 35.87 -1.19
N GLY A 424 23.34 36.61 -1.36
CA GLY A 424 23.33 38.06 -1.52
C GLY A 424 23.80 38.80 -0.26
N ALA A 425 24.32 40.00 -0.45
CA ALA A 425 24.83 40.82 0.65
C ALA A 425 23.74 41.40 1.57
N SER A 426 22.49 41.35 1.19
CA SER A 426 21.35 41.91 1.93
C SER A 426 20.08 41.10 1.65
N PRO A 427 20.02 39.81 2.10
CA PRO A 427 18.85 38.98 1.89
C PRO A 427 17.66 39.56 2.66
N ALA A 428 16.47 39.33 2.13
CA ALA A 428 15.24 39.79 2.76
C ALA A 428 14.85 38.89 3.95
N ALA A 429 14.23 39.48 4.98
CA ALA A 429 13.59 38.70 6.03
C ALA A 429 12.47 37.83 5.43
N PHE A 430 12.34 36.57 5.87
CA PHE A 430 11.42 35.57 5.31
C PHE A 430 9.98 36.10 5.20
N GLY A 431 9.45 36.73 6.24
CA GLY A 431 8.11 37.28 6.25
C GLY A 431 7.91 38.55 5.38
N SER A 432 8.98 39.10 4.83
CA SER A 432 8.93 40.22 3.86
C SER A 432 9.02 39.79 2.39
N LEU A 433 9.33 38.51 2.16
CA LEU A 433 9.31 37.90 0.82
C LEU A 433 7.88 37.83 0.26
N GLY A 434 7.74 37.73 -1.05
CA GLY A 434 6.48 37.41 -1.69
C GLY A 434 6.03 35.99 -1.37
N GLU A 435 4.71 35.68 -1.48
CA GLU A 435 4.14 34.35 -1.21
C GLU A 435 4.90 33.25 -1.96
N GLU A 436 5.21 33.46 -3.22
CA GLU A 436 5.95 32.53 -4.06
C GLU A 436 7.35 32.20 -3.50
N ASP A 437 8.12 33.22 -3.12
CA ASP A 437 9.46 33.02 -2.55
C ASP A 437 9.39 32.40 -1.15
N GLN A 438 8.36 32.72 -0.35
CA GLN A 438 8.12 32.06 0.94
C GLN A 438 7.84 30.57 0.76
N ASP A 439 7.07 30.16 -0.24
CA ASP A 439 6.80 28.76 -0.55
C ASP A 439 8.09 28.05 -0.98
N TYR A 440 8.93 28.67 -1.80
CA TYR A 440 10.23 28.11 -2.19
C TYR A 440 11.13 27.84 -0.97
N PHE A 441 11.29 28.82 -0.09
CA PHE A 441 12.13 28.64 1.11
C PHE A 441 11.51 27.68 2.13
N THR A 442 10.18 27.66 2.27
CA THR A 442 9.49 26.68 3.09
C THR A 442 9.78 25.27 2.59
N TYR A 443 9.70 25.04 1.29
CA TYR A 443 10.03 23.77 0.66
C TYR A 443 11.49 23.38 0.92
N ILE A 444 12.45 24.25 0.62
CA ILE A 444 13.88 24.03 0.81
C ILE A 444 14.18 23.61 2.25
N ILE A 445 13.70 24.36 3.23
CA ILE A 445 13.93 24.06 4.66
C ILE A 445 13.31 22.71 5.06
N ASN A 446 12.16 22.35 4.51
CA ASN A 446 11.52 21.07 4.78
C ASN A 446 12.29 19.92 4.12
N GLN A 447 12.77 20.07 2.90
CA GLN A 447 13.64 19.09 2.22
C GLN A 447 14.93 18.84 3.01
N LEU A 448 15.59 19.89 3.52
CA LEU A 448 16.77 19.75 4.38
C LEU A 448 16.48 18.95 5.66
N LYS A 449 15.26 19.06 6.22
CA LYS A 449 14.83 18.26 7.38
C LYS A 449 14.55 16.80 7.02
N GLU A 450 13.87 16.56 5.91
CA GLU A 450 13.51 15.21 5.43
C GLU A 450 14.77 14.41 5.05
N LYS A 451 15.69 15.03 4.35
CA LYS A 451 17.01 14.46 4.00
C LYS A 451 17.97 14.37 5.19
N LYS A 452 17.53 14.80 6.39
CA LYS A 452 18.31 14.80 7.64
C LYS A 452 19.58 15.64 7.59
N ILE A 453 19.62 16.61 6.70
CA ILE A 453 20.70 17.62 6.64
C ILE A 453 20.48 18.61 7.75
N LEU A 454 19.27 19.15 7.90
CA LEU A 454 18.85 19.91 9.06
C LEU A 454 18.27 18.96 10.12
N LEU A 455 19.05 18.72 11.19
CA LEU A 455 18.76 17.72 12.23
C LEU A 455 17.66 18.21 13.17
N GLN A 456 16.42 17.89 12.89
CA GLN A 456 15.23 18.32 13.66
C GLN A 456 15.34 18.11 15.16
N LYS A 457 15.96 16.98 15.60
CA LYS A 457 16.13 16.66 17.02
C LYS A 457 17.21 17.50 17.72
N SER A 458 18.09 18.13 16.97
CA SER A 458 19.15 19.00 17.47
C SER A 458 18.71 20.45 17.62
N ILE A 459 17.57 20.82 16.99
CA ILE A 459 17.05 22.20 17.02
C ILE A 459 16.49 22.51 18.41
N ASP A 460 17.09 23.50 19.08
CA ASP A 460 16.52 24.07 20.30
C ASP A 460 15.37 25.02 19.92
N LYS A 461 14.13 24.60 20.17
CA LYS A 461 12.93 25.40 19.87
C LYS A 461 12.82 26.68 20.72
N THR A 462 13.61 26.83 21.78
CA THR A 462 13.64 28.03 22.63
C THR A 462 14.74 29.03 22.22
N ASP A 463 15.55 28.66 21.23
CA ASP A 463 16.59 29.52 20.67
C ASP A 463 16.00 30.79 20.02
N GLU A 464 16.62 31.95 20.27
CA GLU A 464 16.11 33.24 19.81
C GLU A 464 16.05 33.34 18.28
N VAL A 465 17.11 32.86 17.59
CA VAL A 465 17.17 32.90 16.12
C VAL A 465 16.17 31.91 15.51
N TYR A 466 15.95 30.75 16.14
CA TYR A 466 14.87 29.84 15.72
C TYR A 466 13.50 30.51 15.84
N GLN A 467 13.21 31.25 16.91
CA GLN A 467 11.97 31.97 17.10
C GLN A 467 11.82 33.15 16.12
N GLU A 468 12.91 33.83 15.81
CA GLU A 468 12.93 34.88 14.79
C GLU A 468 12.66 34.32 13.39
N TRP A 469 13.22 33.15 13.05
CA TRP A 469 12.86 32.46 11.83
C TRP A 469 11.38 32.06 11.78
N GLN A 470 10.85 31.47 12.85
CA GLN A 470 9.44 31.10 12.94
C GLN A 470 8.50 32.32 12.82
N SER A 471 8.92 33.48 13.29
CA SER A 471 8.17 34.74 13.16
C SER A 471 8.41 35.45 11.83
N GLY A 472 9.32 34.94 10.97
CA GLY A 472 9.65 35.53 9.67
C GLY A 472 10.45 36.83 9.75
N THR A 473 11.11 37.13 10.85
CA THR A 473 11.82 38.40 11.08
C THR A 473 13.27 38.38 10.59
N ILE A 474 13.81 37.20 10.28
CA ILE A 474 15.16 37.03 9.72
C ILE A 474 15.12 36.36 8.35
N SER A 475 16.24 36.40 7.64
CA SER A 475 16.41 35.76 6.33
C SER A 475 16.73 34.25 6.47
N ALA A 476 16.53 33.49 5.39
CA ALA A 476 16.97 32.10 5.30
C ALA A 476 18.50 31.97 5.45
N GLN A 477 19.26 32.91 4.91
CA GLN A 477 20.71 33.01 5.07
C GLN A 477 21.11 33.10 6.56
N GLU A 478 20.49 34.00 7.33
CA GLU A 478 20.78 34.17 8.77
C GLU A 478 20.42 32.91 9.55
N TYR A 479 19.27 32.29 9.25
CA TYR A 479 18.83 31.07 9.90
C TYR A 479 19.78 29.90 9.63
N LEU A 480 20.17 29.65 8.37
CA LEU A 480 21.05 28.54 7.99
C LEU A 480 22.49 28.73 8.52
N ASN A 481 23.02 29.95 8.53
CA ASN A 481 24.31 30.26 9.16
C ASN A 481 24.29 29.99 10.66
N HIS A 482 23.19 30.36 11.35
CA HIS A 482 23.02 30.05 12.76
C HIS A 482 22.90 28.53 12.99
N ALA A 483 22.16 27.82 12.15
CA ALA A 483 22.00 26.35 12.23
C ALA A 483 23.36 25.63 12.09
N ILE A 484 24.26 26.11 11.23
CA ILE A 484 25.64 25.62 11.13
C ILE A 484 26.41 25.90 12.45
N ALA A 485 26.34 27.12 12.97
CA ALA A 485 27.04 27.52 14.21
C ALA A 485 26.57 26.72 15.43
N GLN A 486 25.30 26.29 15.46
CA GLN A 486 24.71 25.48 16.53
C GLN A 486 24.86 23.98 16.30
N ASN A 487 25.51 23.52 15.22
CA ASN A 487 25.64 22.11 14.82
C ASN A 487 24.27 21.45 14.59
N TRP A 488 23.29 22.19 14.05
CA TRP A 488 22.01 21.63 13.61
C TRP A 488 22.08 21.06 12.18
N ILE A 489 23.19 21.35 11.44
CA ILE A 489 23.43 20.84 10.10
C ILE A 489 24.38 19.64 10.16
N ASP A 490 24.03 18.55 9.49
CA ASP A 490 24.92 17.40 9.26
C ASP A 490 25.84 17.67 8.07
N ILE A 491 27.04 18.14 8.37
CA ILE A 491 28.07 18.48 7.37
C ILE A 491 28.68 17.25 6.69
N THR A 492 28.37 16.03 7.14
CA THR A 492 28.91 14.81 6.52
C THR A 492 28.23 14.48 5.18
N GLN A 493 27.14 15.18 4.86
CA GLN A 493 26.37 14.99 3.63
C GLN A 493 26.93 15.78 2.43
N PHE A 494 27.89 16.68 2.68
CA PHE A 494 28.49 17.51 1.61
C PHE A 494 29.94 17.13 1.36
N THR A 495 30.39 17.38 0.12
CA THR A 495 31.81 17.29 -0.21
C THR A 495 32.54 18.57 0.25
N ILE A 496 33.20 18.50 1.40
CA ILE A 496 34.02 19.59 1.90
C ILE A 496 35.49 19.18 1.74
N ASP A 497 36.26 19.99 1.00
CA ASP A 497 37.59 19.61 0.52
C ASP A 497 38.68 19.53 1.59
N GLU A 498 38.47 20.00 2.83
CA GLU A 498 39.56 19.95 3.84
C GLU A 498 39.13 19.80 5.33
N LYS A 499 40.07 19.30 6.09
CA LYS A 499 39.99 18.96 7.52
C LYS A 499 39.78 20.18 8.46
N TYR A 500 39.72 21.36 7.96
CA TYR A 500 39.60 22.63 8.70
C TYR A 500 38.80 23.68 7.92
N SER A 501 37.59 23.36 7.48
CA SER A 501 36.69 24.33 6.86
C SER A 501 36.11 25.29 7.90
N ASP A 502 36.10 26.59 7.57
CA ASP A 502 35.42 27.57 8.39
C ASP A 502 33.91 27.59 8.13
N SER A 503 33.14 28.33 8.93
CA SER A 503 31.69 28.37 8.82
C SER A 503 31.20 28.92 7.48
N THR A 504 32.01 29.71 6.79
CA THR A 504 31.70 30.30 5.49
C THR A 504 31.80 29.24 4.39
N GLU A 505 32.88 28.46 4.39
CA GLU A 505 33.08 27.34 3.44
C GLU A 505 31.97 26.26 3.60
N ILE A 506 31.56 26.01 4.84
CA ILE A 506 30.43 25.07 5.13
C ILE A 506 29.12 25.63 4.59
N TYR A 507 28.88 26.93 4.76
CA TYR A 507 27.68 27.59 4.25
C TYR A 507 27.66 27.62 2.71
N ASP A 508 28.78 27.90 2.07
CA ASP A 508 28.89 27.90 0.61
C ASP A 508 28.61 26.50 0.05
N ALA A 509 29.16 25.45 0.67
CA ALA A 509 28.87 24.04 0.31
C ALA A 509 27.39 23.67 0.52
N LEU A 510 26.75 24.19 1.56
CA LEU A 510 25.32 24.00 1.78
C LEU A 510 24.49 24.71 0.69
N CYS A 511 24.88 25.92 0.29
CA CYS A 511 24.20 26.64 -0.80
C CYS A 511 24.34 25.89 -2.13
N ASP A 512 25.55 25.45 -2.48
CA ASP A 512 25.78 24.62 -3.67
C ASP A 512 24.91 23.37 -3.65
N TYR A 513 24.87 22.65 -2.52
CA TYR A 513 24.01 21.47 -2.34
C TYR A 513 22.53 21.81 -2.57
N ILE A 514 22.01 22.88 -1.95
CA ILE A 514 20.62 23.32 -2.11
C ILE A 514 20.33 23.60 -3.57
N MET A 515 21.22 24.33 -4.25
CA MET A 515 20.99 24.72 -5.66
C MET A 515 21.01 23.52 -6.61
N ASP A 516 21.93 22.60 -6.41
CA ASP A 516 22.00 21.35 -7.21
C ASP A 516 20.75 20.48 -6.98
N ASP A 517 20.28 20.41 -5.73
CA ASP A 517 19.12 19.64 -5.34
C ASP A 517 17.84 20.19 -5.99
N ILE A 518 17.53 21.47 -5.76
CA ILE A 518 16.29 22.08 -6.26
C ILE A 518 16.25 22.24 -7.78
N ALA A 519 17.39 22.21 -8.45
CA ALA A 519 17.47 22.31 -9.91
C ALA A 519 16.86 21.07 -10.61
N THR A 520 16.87 19.91 -9.96
CA THR A 520 16.37 18.65 -10.50
C THR A 520 15.20 18.06 -9.70
N ASP A 521 14.85 18.66 -8.57
CA ASP A 521 13.80 18.17 -7.70
C ASP A 521 12.40 18.39 -8.30
N THR A 522 11.65 17.29 -8.47
CA THR A 522 10.30 17.30 -9.06
C THR A 522 9.30 18.04 -8.16
N GLY A 523 9.42 17.92 -6.83
CA GLY A 523 8.54 18.60 -5.88
C GLY A 523 8.74 20.13 -5.94
N PHE A 524 10.00 20.58 -6.04
CA PHE A 524 10.30 22.01 -6.26
C PHE A 524 9.77 22.50 -7.60
N SER A 525 9.91 21.70 -8.65
CA SER A 525 9.39 21.99 -9.98
C SER A 525 7.86 22.18 -9.96
N LYS A 526 7.13 21.36 -9.19
CA LYS A 526 5.67 21.50 -9.02
C LYS A 526 5.29 22.85 -8.41
N ILE A 527 6.06 23.40 -7.48
CA ILE A 527 5.79 24.73 -6.92
C ILE A 527 5.97 25.80 -8.02
N ILE A 528 6.95 25.66 -8.89
CA ILE A 528 7.11 26.57 -10.04
C ILE A 528 5.88 26.47 -10.97
N TYR A 529 5.38 25.26 -11.26
CA TYR A 529 4.18 25.06 -12.05
C TYR A 529 2.94 25.68 -11.38
N LEU A 530 2.80 25.59 -10.05
CA LEU A 530 1.72 26.25 -9.32
C LEU A 530 1.66 27.75 -9.66
N TYR A 531 2.80 28.45 -9.60
CA TYR A 531 2.85 29.89 -9.88
C TYR A 531 2.73 30.20 -11.36
N LEU A 532 3.18 29.33 -12.26
CA LEU A 532 2.92 29.47 -13.70
C LEU A 532 1.42 29.32 -14.04
N ILE A 533 0.72 28.43 -13.36
CA ILE A 533 -0.74 28.23 -13.51
C ILE A 533 -1.48 29.42 -12.89
N LYS A 534 -1.16 29.83 -11.67
CA LYS A 534 -1.74 31.01 -11.02
C LYS A 534 -1.57 32.28 -11.85
N ALA A 535 -0.42 32.44 -12.51
CA ALA A 535 -0.16 33.56 -13.40
C ALA A 535 -0.80 33.44 -14.80
N GLY A 536 -1.42 32.32 -15.13
CA GLY A 536 -1.98 32.00 -16.44
C GLY A 536 -0.94 31.85 -17.56
N SER A 537 0.34 31.70 -17.21
CA SER A 537 1.42 31.44 -18.16
C SER A 537 1.34 30.05 -18.75
N VAL A 538 0.97 29.06 -17.93
CA VAL A 538 0.50 27.73 -18.34
C VAL A 538 -1.03 27.77 -18.28
N SER A 539 -1.66 27.59 -19.42
CA SER A 539 -3.12 27.74 -19.56
C SER A 539 -3.85 26.42 -19.27
N GLY A 540 -5.08 26.51 -18.72
CA GLY A 540 -5.93 25.32 -18.55
C GLY A 540 -6.18 24.55 -19.85
N LYS A 541 -6.21 25.23 -21.00
CA LYS A 541 -6.33 24.58 -22.31
C LYS A 541 -5.16 23.66 -22.63
N GLN A 542 -3.92 24.12 -22.36
CA GLN A 542 -2.73 23.28 -22.56
C GLN A 542 -2.78 22.03 -21.67
N LEU A 543 -3.14 22.20 -20.38
CA LEU A 543 -3.24 21.07 -19.46
C LEU A 543 -4.35 20.08 -19.89
N CYS A 544 -5.53 20.58 -20.33
CA CYS A 544 -6.58 19.71 -20.84
C CYS A 544 -6.17 18.93 -22.10
N LEU A 545 -5.38 19.52 -23.01
CA LEU A 545 -4.86 18.81 -24.18
C LEU A 545 -3.79 17.78 -23.79
N ILE A 546 -2.94 18.08 -22.81
CA ILE A 546 -1.91 17.15 -22.30
C ILE A 546 -2.56 15.90 -21.67
N LEU A 547 -3.75 15.98 -21.07
CA LEU A 547 -4.45 14.79 -20.58
C LEU A 547 -4.72 13.76 -21.69
N TYR A 548 -5.00 14.22 -22.91
CA TYR A 548 -5.11 13.34 -24.09
C TYR A 548 -3.74 12.90 -24.59
N ASP A 549 -2.78 13.81 -24.61
CA ASP A 549 -1.42 13.55 -25.09
C ASP A 549 -0.74 12.42 -24.29
N GLN A 550 -0.98 12.37 -22.96
CA GLN A 550 -0.45 11.35 -22.06
C GLN A 550 -1.40 10.15 -21.87
N GLY A 551 -2.55 10.13 -22.56
CA GLY A 551 -3.50 9.01 -22.48
C GLY A 551 -4.24 8.89 -21.15
N VAL A 552 -4.26 9.94 -20.32
CA VAL A 552 -5.10 10.02 -19.11
C VAL A 552 -6.57 9.96 -19.51
N LEU A 553 -6.93 10.68 -20.57
CA LEU A 553 -8.24 10.60 -21.22
C LEU A 553 -8.14 9.80 -22.51
N ALA A 554 -9.16 8.98 -22.79
CA ALA A 554 -9.27 8.28 -24.06
C ALA A 554 -9.37 9.26 -25.23
N TYR A 555 -8.64 9.02 -26.33
CA TYR A 555 -8.57 9.92 -27.46
C TYR A 555 -9.96 10.22 -28.05
N ASP A 556 -10.35 11.49 -28.09
CA ASP A 556 -11.57 12.01 -28.73
C ASP A 556 -11.26 13.21 -29.62
N ALA A 557 -11.34 13.01 -30.93
CA ALA A 557 -11.00 14.05 -31.92
C ALA A 557 -11.97 15.24 -31.90
N GLU A 558 -13.24 15.06 -31.53
CA GLU A 558 -14.25 16.10 -31.47
C GLU A 558 -14.05 16.99 -30.25
N GLU A 559 -13.80 16.40 -29.10
CA GLU A 559 -13.49 17.12 -27.87
C GLU A 559 -12.17 17.90 -27.99
N ILE A 560 -11.10 17.26 -28.50
CA ILE A 560 -9.81 17.91 -28.76
C ILE A 560 -10.00 19.13 -29.68
N SER A 561 -10.71 18.97 -30.81
CA SER A 561 -10.98 20.09 -31.75
C SER A 561 -11.82 21.18 -31.11
N SER A 562 -12.75 20.85 -30.22
CA SER A 562 -13.56 21.82 -29.48
C SER A 562 -12.74 22.65 -28.49
N LEU A 563 -11.76 21.99 -27.79
CA LEU A 563 -10.79 22.69 -26.95
C LEU A 563 -9.85 23.58 -27.76
N GLU A 564 -9.29 23.08 -28.87
CA GLU A 564 -8.38 23.82 -29.74
C GLU A 564 -9.03 25.07 -30.33
N SER A 565 -10.29 24.94 -30.77
CA SER A 565 -11.05 26.07 -31.33
C SER A 565 -11.66 27.00 -30.26
N ASN A 566 -11.51 26.69 -28.96
CA ASN A 566 -12.17 27.38 -27.84
C ASN A 566 -13.72 27.33 -27.92
N ALA A 567 -14.30 26.33 -28.58
CA ALA A 567 -15.75 26.09 -28.58
C ALA A 567 -16.23 25.62 -27.18
N VAL A 568 -15.39 24.91 -26.46
CA VAL A 568 -15.60 24.54 -25.06
C VAL A 568 -14.50 25.20 -24.20
N SER A 569 -14.90 25.74 -23.05
CA SER A 569 -13.95 26.30 -22.11
C SER A 569 -13.22 25.19 -21.32
N PRO A 570 -11.94 25.36 -20.97
CA PRO A 570 -11.22 24.37 -20.12
C PRO A 570 -11.92 24.09 -18.79
N VAL A 571 -12.58 25.09 -18.20
CA VAL A 571 -13.36 24.95 -16.96
C VAL A 571 -14.55 24.02 -17.16
N SER A 572 -15.36 24.28 -18.22
CA SER A 572 -16.52 23.44 -18.55
C SER A 572 -16.08 22.01 -18.87
N PHE A 573 -15.00 21.88 -19.64
CA PHE A 573 -14.42 20.59 -19.99
C PHE A 573 -14.04 19.76 -18.77
N LEU A 574 -13.24 20.31 -17.84
CA LEU A 574 -12.84 19.58 -16.63
C LEU A 574 -14.02 19.26 -15.72
N LYS A 575 -14.96 20.19 -15.57
CA LYS A 575 -16.18 19.94 -14.81
C LYS A 575 -16.98 18.77 -15.41
N ASP A 576 -17.09 18.68 -16.73
CA ASP A 576 -17.77 17.57 -17.41
C ASP A 576 -16.99 16.25 -17.20
N LYS A 577 -15.64 16.26 -17.27
CA LYS A 577 -14.81 15.08 -17.01
C LYS A 577 -14.91 14.57 -15.56
N ILE A 578 -14.96 15.50 -14.60
CA ILE A 578 -15.18 15.16 -13.17
C ILE A 578 -16.60 14.63 -12.96
N ARG A 579 -17.60 15.24 -13.60
CA ARG A 579 -19.00 14.79 -13.52
C ARG A 579 -19.18 13.38 -14.05
N ASN A 580 -18.51 13.03 -15.13
CA ASN A 580 -18.55 11.70 -15.74
C ASN A 580 -17.54 10.71 -15.12
N ILE A 581 -16.85 11.13 -14.07
CA ILE A 581 -15.81 10.32 -13.38
C ILE A 581 -14.69 9.83 -14.34
N GLU A 582 -14.48 10.54 -15.44
CA GLU A 582 -13.33 10.32 -16.33
C GLU A 582 -12.03 10.87 -15.70
N ILE A 583 -12.18 11.84 -14.77
CA ILE A 583 -11.17 12.30 -13.83
C ILE A 583 -11.76 12.13 -12.45
N THR A 584 -11.17 11.24 -11.64
CA THR A 584 -11.71 10.90 -10.34
C THR A 584 -11.33 11.91 -9.26
N PRO A 585 -12.10 12.04 -8.18
CA PRO A 585 -11.71 12.85 -7.02
C PRO A 585 -10.35 12.45 -6.42
N ALA A 586 -10.03 11.15 -6.42
CA ALA A 586 -8.75 10.64 -5.95
C ALA A 586 -7.57 11.14 -6.80
N GLN A 587 -7.72 11.14 -8.13
CA GLN A 587 -6.70 11.69 -9.03
C GLN A 587 -6.43 13.17 -8.77
N LEU A 588 -7.46 13.94 -8.44
CA LEU A 588 -7.29 15.36 -8.09
C LEU A 588 -6.68 15.54 -6.70
N ALA A 589 -6.93 14.62 -5.77
CA ALA A 589 -6.51 14.72 -4.37
C ALA A 589 -6.86 16.07 -3.71
N LEU A 590 -7.96 16.69 -4.16
CA LEU A 590 -8.55 17.88 -3.55
C LEU A 590 -9.61 17.48 -2.52
N ASP A 591 -9.92 18.35 -1.58
CA ASP A 591 -10.98 18.11 -0.59
C ASP A 591 -12.39 18.25 -1.19
N PRO A 592 -13.23 17.18 -1.14
CA PRO A 592 -12.96 15.82 -0.67
C PRO A 592 -12.33 14.92 -1.74
N CYS A 593 -11.44 14.01 -1.34
CA CYS A 593 -10.86 13.00 -2.23
C CYS A 593 -10.87 11.59 -1.63
N SER A 594 -11.40 11.42 -0.42
CA SER A 594 -11.43 10.12 0.25
C SER A 594 -12.70 9.95 1.10
N GLY A 595 -13.08 8.69 1.30
CA GLY A 595 -14.22 8.35 2.12
C GLY A 595 -14.22 6.89 2.52
N SER A 596 -15.16 6.53 3.40
CA SER A 596 -15.32 5.16 3.88
C SER A 596 -16.77 4.86 4.26
N CYS A 597 -17.14 3.60 4.11
CA CYS A 597 -18.45 3.10 4.49
C CYS A 597 -18.34 1.71 5.09
N VAL A 598 -19.10 1.45 6.14
CA VAL A 598 -19.22 0.15 6.80
C VAL A 598 -20.68 -0.23 6.85
N ILE A 599 -21.03 -1.37 6.29
CA ILE A 599 -22.40 -1.92 6.28
C ILE A 599 -22.39 -3.25 7.03
N THR A 600 -23.26 -3.35 8.02
CA THR A 600 -23.31 -4.50 8.95
C THR A 600 -24.71 -5.10 8.96
N ASP A 601 -24.82 -6.41 8.94
CA ASP A 601 -26.07 -7.11 9.30
C ASP A 601 -26.33 -6.92 10.79
N VAL A 602 -27.45 -6.28 11.12
CA VAL A 602 -27.78 -5.90 12.50
C VAL A 602 -28.06 -7.11 13.40
N LYS A 603 -28.54 -8.22 12.82
CA LYS A 603 -28.93 -9.44 13.54
C LYS A 603 -27.77 -10.36 13.84
N THR A 604 -26.77 -10.39 12.95
CA THR A 604 -25.62 -11.30 13.06
C THR A 604 -24.32 -10.59 13.42
N GLY A 605 -24.19 -9.30 13.12
CA GLY A 605 -22.92 -8.56 13.26
C GLY A 605 -21.93 -8.83 12.13
N GLU A 606 -22.33 -9.54 11.08
CA GLU A 606 -21.49 -9.77 9.90
C GLU A 606 -21.27 -8.46 9.13
N LEU A 607 -20.05 -8.25 8.70
CA LEU A 607 -19.72 -7.16 7.77
C LEU A 607 -20.17 -7.54 6.36
N LEU A 608 -21.14 -6.78 5.81
CA LEU A 608 -21.64 -6.97 4.46
C LEU A 608 -20.84 -6.16 3.43
N ALA A 609 -20.32 -5.01 3.83
CA ALA A 609 -19.40 -4.20 3.04
C ALA A 609 -18.46 -3.41 3.95
N LEU A 610 -17.22 -3.23 3.50
CA LEU A 610 -16.16 -2.44 4.15
C LEU A 610 -15.45 -1.61 3.09
N VAL A 611 -16.00 -0.44 2.78
CA VAL A 611 -15.52 0.40 1.70
C VAL A 611 -14.45 1.37 2.18
N SER A 612 -13.35 1.41 1.47
CA SER A 612 -12.28 2.40 1.58
C SER A 612 -12.04 3.01 0.21
N TYR A 613 -12.32 4.30 0.05
CA TYR A 613 -12.07 5.05 -1.19
C TYR A 613 -10.96 6.08 -0.97
N PRO A 614 -9.98 6.20 -1.89
CA PRO A 614 -9.81 5.39 -3.10
C PRO A 614 -9.22 4.01 -2.84
N GLY A 615 -9.41 3.12 -3.81
CA GLY A 615 -8.78 1.81 -3.88
C GLY A 615 -7.54 1.81 -4.79
N TYR A 616 -6.98 0.61 -5.03
CA TYR A 616 -5.84 0.41 -5.93
C TYR A 616 -5.90 -0.96 -6.59
N ASP A 617 -5.19 -1.12 -7.71
CA ASP A 617 -5.11 -2.42 -8.40
C ASP A 617 -4.03 -3.31 -7.76
N ASN A 618 -4.45 -4.24 -6.90
CA ASN A 618 -3.55 -5.16 -6.23
C ASN A 618 -2.98 -6.25 -7.15
N ASN A 619 -3.50 -6.45 -8.36
CA ASN A 619 -2.86 -7.31 -9.36
C ASN A 619 -1.47 -6.79 -9.75
N ARG A 620 -1.27 -5.47 -9.78
CA ARG A 620 0.02 -4.85 -10.11
C ARG A 620 1.05 -4.95 -8.97
N LEU A 621 0.61 -5.32 -7.77
CA LEU A 621 1.49 -5.54 -6.61
C LEU A 621 1.76 -7.03 -6.33
N ALA A 622 0.92 -7.91 -6.87
CA ALA A 622 1.02 -9.35 -6.70
C ALA A 622 2.07 -9.98 -7.64
N ASN A 623 2.50 -11.17 -7.31
CA ASN A 623 3.45 -11.97 -8.09
C ASN A 623 4.79 -11.22 -8.30
N THR A 624 4.87 -10.37 -9.30
CA THR A 624 6.00 -9.45 -9.53
C THR A 624 5.50 -8.02 -9.32
N VAL A 625 6.06 -7.32 -8.34
CA VAL A 625 5.65 -5.95 -8.03
C VAL A 625 6.02 -5.02 -9.18
N ASP A 626 5.03 -4.31 -9.71
CA ASP A 626 5.22 -3.16 -10.56
C ASP A 626 5.79 -2.00 -9.73
N ALA A 627 7.10 -1.79 -9.84
CA ALA A 627 7.84 -0.85 -8.98
C ALA A 627 7.41 0.60 -9.21
N ASP A 628 7.11 0.98 -10.47
CA ASP A 628 6.69 2.32 -10.83
C ASP A 628 5.29 2.59 -10.28
N TYR A 629 4.39 1.63 -10.40
CA TYR A 629 3.05 1.72 -9.82
C TYR A 629 3.10 1.78 -8.29
N PHE A 630 3.92 0.97 -7.64
CA PHE A 630 4.08 1.02 -6.18
C PHE A 630 4.65 2.37 -5.73
N ALA A 631 5.60 2.94 -6.48
CA ALA A 631 6.14 4.27 -6.21
C ALA A 631 5.05 5.35 -6.39
N SER A 632 4.23 5.25 -7.45
CA SER A 632 3.11 6.18 -7.67
C SER A 632 2.08 6.13 -6.53
N LEU A 633 1.69 4.94 -6.06
CA LEU A 633 0.78 4.79 -4.92
C LEU A 633 1.33 5.40 -3.61
N ASN A 634 2.65 5.32 -3.39
CA ASN A 634 3.28 5.90 -2.20
C ASN A 634 3.37 7.44 -2.26
N THR A 635 3.41 8.01 -3.45
CA THR A 635 3.46 9.47 -3.67
C THR A 635 2.09 10.09 -3.92
N ASP A 636 1.06 9.27 -4.13
CA ASP A 636 -0.32 9.72 -4.34
C ASP A 636 -0.87 10.39 -3.07
N LEU A 637 -1.29 11.65 -3.22
CA LEU A 637 -1.78 12.47 -2.13
C LEU A 637 -3.14 12.00 -1.59
N SER A 638 -3.90 11.22 -2.38
CA SER A 638 -5.14 10.57 -1.95
C SER A 638 -4.93 9.32 -1.09
N LYS A 639 -3.67 8.80 -1.01
CA LYS A 639 -3.23 7.68 -0.19
C LYS A 639 -4.03 6.39 -0.38
N PRO A 640 -4.08 5.80 -1.57
CA PRO A 640 -4.91 4.64 -1.86
C PRO A 640 -4.50 3.37 -1.08
N LEU A 641 -3.25 3.28 -0.60
CA LEU A 641 -2.79 2.16 0.25
C LEU A 641 -3.32 2.22 1.69
N TYR A 642 -3.90 3.37 2.10
CA TYR A 642 -4.40 3.57 3.44
C TYR A 642 -5.86 3.14 3.56
N ASN A 643 -6.19 2.25 4.50
CA ASN A 643 -7.58 1.82 4.69
C ASN A 643 -8.36 2.86 5.50
N TYR A 644 -9.13 3.69 4.80
CA TYR A 644 -9.92 4.75 5.42
C TYR A 644 -11.06 4.26 6.33
N ALA A 645 -11.50 3.01 6.18
CA ALA A 645 -12.56 2.46 7.00
C ALA A 645 -12.07 2.00 8.38
N THR A 646 -10.85 1.46 8.45
CA THR A 646 -10.31 0.85 9.68
C THR A 646 -9.21 1.68 10.35
N GLN A 647 -8.48 2.50 9.58
CA GLN A 647 -7.29 3.20 10.10
C GLN A 647 -7.51 4.71 10.29
N GLU A 648 -8.31 5.36 9.44
CA GLU A 648 -8.53 6.80 9.54
C GLU A 648 -9.51 7.13 10.66
N ARG A 649 -9.05 7.92 11.62
CA ARG A 649 -9.83 8.31 12.80
C ARG A 649 -10.18 9.78 12.76
N THR A 650 -11.40 10.10 13.14
CA THR A 650 -11.89 11.48 13.31
C THR A 650 -12.77 11.61 14.53
N ALA A 651 -12.96 12.85 14.98
CA ALA A 651 -13.99 13.13 15.97
C ALA A 651 -15.37 12.70 15.42
N PRO A 652 -16.18 11.98 16.20
CA PRO A 652 -17.49 11.50 15.74
C PRO A 652 -18.53 12.63 15.64
N GLY A 653 -18.27 13.79 16.24
CA GLY A 653 -19.23 14.89 16.28
C GLY A 653 -20.59 14.45 16.82
N SER A 654 -21.65 14.97 16.23
CA SER A 654 -23.03 14.70 16.67
C SER A 654 -23.48 13.24 16.59
N THR A 655 -22.75 12.36 15.92
CA THR A 655 -23.04 10.92 15.93
C THR A 655 -22.80 10.31 17.32
N PHE A 656 -21.96 10.91 18.16
CA PHE A 656 -21.71 10.45 19.54
C PHE A 656 -22.87 10.74 20.50
N LYS A 657 -23.84 11.57 20.12
CA LYS A 657 -24.95 11.95 20.98
C LYS A 657 -25.86 10.78 21.42
N MET A 658 -25.89 9.69 20.65
CA MET A 658 -26.56 8.46 21.08
C MET A 658 -25.83 7.83 22.27
N VAL A 659 -24.50 7.79 22.27
CA VAL A 659 -23.69 7.31 23.40
C VAL A 659 -23.99 8.15 24.65
N SER A 660 -24.02 9.47 24.52
CA SER A 660 -24.36 10.38 25.58
C SER A 660 -25.83 10.22 26.09
N SER A 661 -26.73 9.84 25.17
CA SER A 661 -28.13 9.50 25.53
C SER A 661 -28.17 8.22 26.37
N VAL A 662 -27.43 7.18 25.99
CA VAL A 662 -27.30 5.93 26.77
C VAL A 662 -26.74 6.26 28.16
N ALA A 663 -25.64 7.01 28.26
CA ALA A 663 -25.03 7.40 29.52
C ALA A 663 -26.00 8.19 30.40
N GLY A 664 -26.69 9.17 29.85
CA GLY A 664 -27.64 10.00 30.55
C GLY A 664 -28.87 9.26 31.07
N LEU A 665 -29.44 8.36 30.27
CA LEU A 665 -30.60 7.52 30.59
C LEU A 665 -30.24 6.43 31.61
N ALA A 666 -29.13 5.72 31.40
CA ALA A 666 -28.69 4.65 32.30
C ALA A 666 -28.31 5.15 33.69
N THR A 667 -27.64 6.29 33.79
CA THR A 667 -27.32 6.92 35.09
C THR A 667 -28.51 7.60 35.76
N GLY A 668 -29.62 7.76 35.04
CA GLY A 668 -30.82 8.44 35.52
C GLY A 668 -30.66 9.97 35.67
N VAL A 669 -29.58 10.57 35.11
CA VAL A 669 -29.44 12.05 35.12
C VAL A 669 -30.43 12.72 34.18
N ILE A 670 -30.95 11.96 33.22
CA ILE A 670 -32.12 12.25 32.40
C ILE A 670 -33.04 11.03 32.33
N THR A 671 -34.31 11.27 32.02
CA THR A 671 -35.31 10.24 31.68
C THR A 671 -35.85 10.52 30.28
N PRO A 672 -36.57 9.62 29.64
CA PRO A 672 -37.19 9.88 28.32
C PRO A 672 -38.07 11.13 28.26
N THR A 673 -38.63 11.53 29.40
CA THR A 673 -39.51 12.70 29.54
C THR A 673 -38.84 13.91 30.14
N THR A 674 -37.55 13.84 30.53
CA THR A 674 -36.81 14.98 31.04
C THR A 674 -36.69 16.06 29.97
N GLN A 675 -37.16 17.28 30.30
CA GLN A 675 -37.06 18.43 29.41
C GLN A 675 -35.97 19.38 29.86
N ILE A 676 -35.12 19.82 28.93
CA ILE A 676 -34.06 20.81 29.14
C ILE A 676 -34.33 22.01 28.21
N MET A 677 -34.26 23.24 28.81
CA MET A 677 -34.45 24.48 28.05
C MET A 677 -33.14 24.92 27.42
N ASP A 678 -33.07 24.87 26.07
CA ASP A 678 -31.95 25.45 25.31
C ASP A 678 -32.01 27.00 25.43
N LYS A 679 -30.97 27.57 26.01
CA LYS A 679 -30.79 29.03 26.15
C LYS A 679 -29.76 29.61 25.17
N GLY A 680 -29.23 28.75 24.27
CA GLY A 680 -28.23 29.11 23.26
C GLY A 680 -26.80 29.07 23.81
N VAL A 681 -26.49 29.70 24.93
CA VAL A 681 -25.18 29.70 25.58
C VAL A 681 -25.24 28.87 26.85
N TYR A 682 -24.31 27.93 27.03
CA TYR A 682 -24.21 27.10 28.22
C TYR A 682 -23.30 27.76 29.27
N GLU A 683 -23.85 28.38 30.25
CA GLU A 683 -23.13 29.25 31.20
C GLU A 683 -22.54 28.51 32.42
N ASN A 684 -22.79 27.20 32.58
CA ASN A 684 -22.38 26.45 33.78
C ASN A 684 -20.87 26.07 33.77
N ILE A 685 -20.16 26.29 32.65
CA ILE A 685 -18.72 26.09 32.55
C ILE A 685 -18.05 27.35 31.96
N SER A 686 -16.75 27.51 32.26
CA SER A 686 -16.04 28.78 32.06
C SER A 686 -15.88 29.23 30.61
N ASN A 687 -15.87 28.28 29.64
CA ASN A 687 -15.73 28.58 28.23
C ASN A 687 -17.04 28.92 27.51
N HIS A 688 -18.17 28.85 28.23
CA HIS A 688 -19.50 29.21 27.76
C HIS A 688 -19.83 28.71 26.33
N PRO A 689 -19.79 27.38 26.04
CA PRO A 689 -20.00 26.88 24.70
C PRO A 689 -21.43 27.20 24.21
N ARG A 690 -21.55 27.36 22.91
CA ARG A 690 -22.78 27.78 22.23
C ARG A 690 -23.44 26.61 21.49
N CYS A 691 -24.76 26.55 21.54
CA CYS A 691 -25.51 25.69 20.64
C CYS A 691 -25.47 26.30 19.25
N TRP A 692 -25.33 25.46 18.23
CA TRP A 692 -25.25 25.89 16.84
C TRP A 692 -26.45 26.72 16.37
N ALA A 693 -27.64 26.39 16.86
CA ALA A 693 -28.88 27.13 16.54
C ALA A 693 -28.79 28.62 16.85
N LEU A 694 -27.98 29.02 17.83
CA LEU A 694 -27.81 30.42 18.20
C LEU A 694 -27.09 31.22 17.08
N ASN A 695 -26.24 30.57 16.28
CA ASN A 695 -25.57 31.19 15.15
C ASN A 695 -26.58 31.58 14.06
N HIS A 696 -27.72 30.87 14.04
CA HIS A 696 -28.84 31.14 13.10
C HIS A 696 -29.96 32.00 13.75
N GLY A 697 -29.71 32.53 14.95
CA GLY A 697 -30.62 33.47 15.64
C GLY A 697 -31.83 32.85 16.35
N TYR A 698 -31.79 31.52 16.61
CA TYR A 698 -32.85 30.85 17.36
C TYR A 698 -32.29 29.89 18.44
N THR A 699 -33.14 29.27 19.22
CA THR A 699 -32.84 28.20 20.17
C THR A 699 -33.89 27.10 20.02
N HIS A 700 -33.55 25.87 20.43
CA HIS A 700 -34.46 24.73 20.32
C HIS A 700 -35.59 24.75 21.37
N GLY A 701 -35.52 25.64 22.37
CA GLY A 701 -36.55 25.77 23.40
C GLY A 701 -36.51 24.61 24.40
N LEU A 702 -37.66 24.20 24.87
CA LEU A 702 -37.81 23.15 25.88
C LEU A 702 -38.00 21.80 25.17
N ILE A 703 -36.97 20.92 25.21
CA ILE A 703 -36.92 19.67 24.45
C ILE A 703 -36.51 18.50 25.35
N ASN A 704 -36.99 17.29 25.01
CA ASN A 704 -36.56 16.02 25.60
C ASN A 704 -35.40 15.38 24.77
N VAL A 705 -34.94 14.18 25.19
CA VAL A 705 -33.81 13.50 24.56
C VAL A 705 -34.06 13.15 23.08
N SER A 706 -35.26 12.68 22.72
CA SER A 706 -35.62 12.36 21.33
C SER A 706 -35.64 13.61 20.45
N GLU A 707 -36.22 14.70 20.94
CA GLU A 707 -36.21 16.00 20.27
C GLU A 707 -34.81 16.60 20.20
N ALA A 708 -33.98 16.39 21.24
CA ALA A 708 -32.59 16.83 21.24
C ALA A 708 -31.71 16.07 20.21
N LEU A 709 -31.95 14.78 19.98
CA LEU A 709 -31.35 14.01 18.91
C LEU A 709 -31.82 14.52 17.54
N ARG A 710 -33.17 14.70 17.37
CA ARG A 710 -33.78 15.24 16.15
C ARG A 710 -33.12 16.54 15.70
N ASP A 711 -32.98 17.47 16.65
CA ASP A 711 -32.50 18.83 16.39
C ASP A 711 -30.98 18.96 16.57
N SER A 712 -30.30 17.86 16.84
CA SER A 712 -28.86 17.85 17.14
C SER A 712 -28.44 18.90 18.17
N CYS A 713 -29.24 19.12 19.21
CA CYS A 713 -29.08 20.22 20.15
C CYS A 713 -27.84 20.08 21.03
N ASN A 714 -26.81 20.86 20.77
CA ASN A 714 -25.59 20.83 21.59
C ASN A 714 -25.87 21.21 23.05
N TYR A 715 -26.71 22.21 23.28
CA TYR A 715 -27.05 22.67 24.64
C TYR A 715 -27.59 21.55 25.51
N PHE A 716 -28.51 20.72 24.98
CA PHE A 716 -29.05 19.57 25.71
C PHE A 716 -27.94 18.62 26.16
N PHE A 717 -27.03 18.28 25.27
CA PHE A 717 -25.94 17.35 25.54
C PHE A 717 -24.82 17.97 26.40
N TYR A 718 -24.58 19.28 26.31
CA TYR A 718 -23.77 20.00 27.31
C TYR A 718 -24.32 19.81 28.72
N ASP A 719 -25.65 19.93 28.86
CA ASP A 719 -26.33 19.75 30.17
C ASP A 719 -26.24 18.28 30.63
N VAL A 720 -26.34 17.31 29.71
CA VAL A 720 -26.12 15.88 30.05
C VAL A 720 -24.69 15.67 30.55
N GLY A 721 -23.67 16.14 29.85
CA GLY A 721 -22.26 16.03 30.26
C GLY A 721 -22.02 16.72 31.64
N TYR A 722 -22.61 17.88 31.86
CA TYR A 722 -22.53 18.58 33.13
C TYR A 722 -23.22 17.83 34.27
N ARG A 723 -24.42 17.23 34.02
CA ARG A 723 -25.14 16.40 35.01
C ARG A 723 -24.36 15.14 35.36
N LEU A 724 -23.68 14.51 34.39
CA LEU A 724 -22.77 13.40 34.66
C LEU A 724 -21.61 13.82 35.55
N ALA A 725 -21.01 15.00 35.31
CA ALA A 725 -19.90 15.56 36.07
C ALA A 725 -20.31 16.07 37.47
N THR A 726 -21.62 16.34 37.72
CA THR A 726 -22.15 16.84 39.00
C THR A 726 -23.04 15.81 39.70
N ASN A 727 -23.11 14.58 39.22
CA ASN A 727 -24.03 13.56 39.69
C ASN A 727 -25.45 14.11 39.83
N ASN A 728 -25.99 14.67 38.74
CA ASN A 728 -27.28 15.35 38.65
C ASN A 728 -27.43 16.52 39.65
N PHE A 729 -26.46 17.44 39.67
CA PHE A 729 -26.37 18.62 40.53
C PHE A 729 -26.24 18.31 42.03
N SER A 730 -25.99 17.08 42.44
CA SER A 730 -25.83 16.69 43.85
C SER A 730 -24.40 16.93 44.39
N THR A 731 -23.41 17.04 43.52
CA THR A 731 -22.01 17.33 43.86
C THR A 731 -21.52 18.57 43.10
N SER A 732 -20.35 19.11 43.48
CA SER A 732 -19.64 20.10 42.67
C SER A 732 -19.21 19.46 41.34
N TYR A 733 -19.05 20.30 40.32
CA TYR A 733 -18.57 19.88 39.02
C TYR A 733 -17.15 19.29 39.12
N ASP A 734 -16.95 18.12 38.53
CA ASP A 734 -15.71 17.39 38.51
C ASP A 734 -15.53 16.70 37.17
N ASP A 735 -14.51 17.14 36.40
CA ASP A 735 -14.22 16.62 35.06
C ASP A 735 -14.00 15.10 35.08
N ALA A 736 -13.23 14.59 36.06
CA ALA A 736 -12.88 13.16 36.12
C ALA A 736 -14.13 12.29 36.33
N THR A 737 -15.09 12.74 37.15
CA THR A 737 -16.37 12.03 37.38
C THR A 737 -17.20 12.00 36.08
N GLY A 738 -17.30 13.13 35.37
CA GLY A 738 -18.05 13.20 34.10
C GLY A 738 -17.44 12.35 33.00
N ILE A 739 -16.12 12.43 32.82
CA ILE A 739 -15.38 11.65 31.85
C ILE A 739 -15.49 10.15 32.13
N SER A 740 -15.26 9.73 33.39
CA SER A 740 -15.35 8.30 33.75
C SER A 740 -16.71 7.70 33.39
N LYS A 741 -17.81 8.48 33.53
CA LYS A 741 -19.14 7.99 33.12
C LYS A 741 -19.31 7.94 31.60
N ILE A 742 -18.81 8.92 30.86
CA ILE A 742 -18.86 8.87 29.39
C ILE A 742 -18.04 7.67 28.89
N GLN A 743 -16.85 7.44 29.42
CA GLN A 743 -16.00 6.30 29.11
C GLN A 743 -16.69 4.97 29.44
N GLU A 744 -17.34 4.84 30.60
CA GLU A 744 -18.08 3.64 31.00
C GLU A 744 -19.11 3.23 29.95
N TYR A 745 -19.96 4.17 29.50
CA TYR A 745 -21.02 3.83 28.53
C TYR A 745 -20.55 3.76 27.07
N ALA A 746 -19.49 4.50 26.71
CA ALA A 746 -18.84 4.34 25.44
C ALA A 746 -18.16 2.96 25.33
N SER A 747 -17.50 2.49 26.40
CA SER A 747 -16.92 1.15 26.48
C SER A 747 -17.98 0.04 26.40
N LEU A 748 -19.13 0.24 27.06
CA LEU A 748 -20.26 -0.71 26.95
C LEU A 748 -20.75 -0.84 25.50
N LEU A 749 -20.64 0.20 24.68
CA LEU A 749 -20.97 0.21 23.25
C LEU A 749 -19.78 -0.20 22.36
N GLY A 750 -18.67 -0.63 22.96
CA GLY A 750 -17.50 -1.15 22.26
C GLY A 750 -16.61 -0.08 21.63
N LEU A 751 -16.60 1.15 22.15
CA LEU A 751 -15.79 2.27 21.60
C LEU A 751 -14.44 2.44 22.30
N ASP A 752 -14.02 1.52 23.16
CA ASP A 752 -12.74 1.53 23.88
C ASP A 752 -11.68 0.56 23.32
N GLU A 753 -12.04 -0.24 22.35
CA GLU A 753 -11.19 -1.26 21.77
C GLU A 753 -11.45 -1.41 20.26
N THR A 754 -10.53 -2.03 19.55
CA THR A 754 -10.72 -2.43 18.16
C THR A 754 -11.91 -3.37 17.99
N THR A 755 -12.45 -3.45 16.79
CA THR A 755 -13.71 -4.17 16.54
C THR A 755 -13.53 -5.69 16.52
N GLY A 756 -12.29 -6.18 16.40
CA GLY A 756 -11.94 -7.59 16.25
C GLY A 756 -11.80 -8.05 14.81
N VAL A 757 -11.98 -7.13 13.85
CA VAL A 757 -11.75 -7.45 12.43
C VAL A 757 -10.29 -7.90 12.22
N GLU A 758 -10.07 -8.86 11.34
CA GLU A 758 -8.79 -9.55 11.18
C GLU A 758 -7.70 -8.70 10.53
N ILE A 759 -8.08 -7.64 9.80
CA ILE A 759 -7.15 -6.73 9.14
C ILE A 759 -6.75 -5.57 10.07
N GLU A 760 -5.73 -4.81 9.68
CA GLU A 760 -5.20 -3.72 10.51
C GLU A 760 -6.27 -2.66 10.83
N GLU A 761 -6.43 -2.37 12.11
CA GLU A 761 -7.34 -1.37 12.66
C GLU A 761 -6.62 -0.49 13.68
N ASN A 762 -6.81 0.83 13.60
CA ASN A 762 -6.27 1.75 14.58
C ASN A 762 -7.12 1.77 15.86
N ASP A 763 -6.46 1.82 17.02
CA ASP A 763 -7.12 1.88 18.33
C ASP A 763 -8.03 3.10 18.42
N PRO A 764 -9.29 2.96 18.91
CA PRO A 764 -10.17 4.08 19.15
C PRO A 764 -9.69 4.92 20.34
N GLN A 765 -10.17 6.16 20.41
CA GLN A 765 -9.93 7.03 21.55
C GLN A 765 -11.24 7.61 22.06
N ILE A 766 -11.65 7.20 23.26
CA ILE A 766 -12.69 7.91 24.01
C ILE A 766 -12.07 9.13 24.67
N ALA A 767 -12.81 10.25 24.69
CA ALA A 767 -12.34 11.46 25.34
C ALA A 767 -11.96 11.22 26.81
N ASP A 768 -10.84 11.82 27.23
CA ASP A 768 -10.31 11.77 28.60
C ASP A 768 -10.31 13.15 29.32
N GLU A 769 -10.87 14.15 28.63
CA GLU A 769 -10.98 15.50 29.16
C GLU A 769 -12.30 16.19 28.72
N TYR A 770 -12.71 17.24 29.43
CA TYR A 770 -13.84 18.11 29.09
C TYR A 770 -15.17 17.38 28.85
N PRO A 771 -15.82 16.81 29.88
CA PRO A 771 -17.02 15.96 29.72
C PRO A 771 -18.18 16.66 29.00
N VAL A 772 -18.31 17.98 29.12
CA VAL A 772 -19.35 18.76 28.46
C VAL A 772 -19.12 18.76 26.92
N MET A 773 -17.87 18.87 26.47
CA MET A 773 -17.53 18.81 25.07
C MET A 773 -17.49 17.36 24.56
N ALA A 774 -17.02 16.44 25.38
CA ALA A 774 -17.03 15.02 25.07
C ALA A 774 -18.45 14.49 24.79
N ALA A 775 -19.46 14.98 25.53
CA ALA A 775 -20.85 14.57 25.37
C ALA A 775 -21.47 14.94 24.00
N ILE A 776 -20.86 15.83 23.23
CA ILE A 776 -21.26 16.14 21.84
C ILE A 776 -20.33 15.53 20.81
N GLY A 777 -19.45 14.60 21.21
CA GLY A 777 -18.49 13.95 20.34
C GLY A 777 -17.31 14.83 19.90
N GLN A 778 -17.03 15.87 20.70
CA GLN A 778 -15.85 16.73 20.57
C GLN A 778 -14.85 16.40 21.69
N SER A 779 -14.00 17.35 22.09
CA SER A 779 -12.83 17.09 22.90
C SER A 779 -11.81 16.27 22.09
N ASN A 780 -11.21 15.25 22.67
CA ASN A 780 -10.26 14.37 21.99
C ASN A 780 -10.84 12.97 21.62
N ASN A 781 -12.16 12.87 21.50
CA ASN A 781 -12.80 11.68 20.90
C ASN A 781 -12.28 11.45 19.47
N ASN A 782 -11.90 10.21 19.14
CA ASN A 782 -11.32 9.90 17.83
C ASN A 782 -11.58 8.44 17.42
N TYR A 783 -12.35 8.21 16.35
CA TYR A 783 -12.81 6.87 15.94
C TYR A 783 -12.68 6.65 14.45
N ALA A 784 -12.39 5.41 14.07
CA ALA A 784 -12.50 4.94 12.70
C ALA A 784 -13.95 4.61 12.32
N THR A 785 -14.28 4.61 11.04
CA THR A 785 -15.64 4.36 10.56
C THR A 785 -16.17 2.99 10.98
N ILE A 786 -15.31 1.96 11.02
CA ILE A 786 -15.68 0.62 11.46
C ILE A 786 -16.14 0.59 12.93
N GLN A 787 -15.51 1.39 13.81
CA GLN A 787 -15.92 1.51 15.21
C GLN A 787 -17.27 2.20 15.34
N LEU A 788 -17.52 3.22 14.50
CA LEU A 788 -18.84 3.85 14.40
C LEU A 788 -19.88 2.88 13.84
N GLY A 789 -19.54 2.00 12.92
CA GLY A 789 -20.39 0.92 12.41
C GLY A 789 -20.81 -0.04 13.52
N ARG A 790 -19.84 -0.49 14.34
CA ARG A 790 -20.11 -1.42 15.43
C ARG A 790 -21.08 -0.84 16.48
N TYR A 791 -20.84 0.38 16.93
CA TYR A 791 -21.71 0.94 17.95
C TYR A 791 -23.11 1.29 17.43
N VAL A 792 -23.26 1.74 16.17
CA VAL A 792 -24.59 2.01 15.60
C VAL A 792 -25.38 0.72 15.35
N SER A 793 -24.71 -0.37 14.97
CA SER A 793 -25.33 -1.71 14.92
C SER A 793 -25.83 -2.15 16.29
N ALA A 794 -25.03 -1.91 17.34
CA ALA A 794 -25.44 -2.19 18.72
C ALA A 794 -26.63 -1.31 19.19
N ILE A 795 -26.72 -0.06 18.76
CA ILE A 795 -27.92 0.77 18.98
C ILE A 795 -29.13 0.16 18.26
N ALA A 796 -28.96 -0.24 16.97
CA ALA A 796 -30.06 -0.74 16.14
C ALA A 796 -30.68 -2.05 16.68
N ASN A 797 -29.91 -2.87 17.41
CA ASN A 797 -30.34 -4.16 17.97
C ASN A 797 -30.58 -4.15 19.49
N ASP A 798 -30.85 -3.01 20.07
CA ASP A 798 -31.15 -2.84 21.52
C ASP A 798 -29.96 -3.26 22.43
N GLY A 799 -28.71 -3.13 21.97
CA GLY A 799 -27.54 -3.18 22.82
C GLY A 799 -26.63 -4.39 22.66
N ASN A 800 -26.82 -5.26 21.69
CA ASN A 800 -25.86 -6.33 21.43
C ASN A 800 -24.67 -5.80 20.62
N VAL A 801 -23.50 -5.79 21.24
CA VAL A 801 -22.24 -5.40 20.61
C VAL A 801 -21.56 -6.63 20.06
N TYR A 802 -21.43 -6.74 18.74
CA TYR A 802 -20.77 -7.87 18.11
C TYR A 802 -19.26 -7.64 17.96
N GLU A 803 -18.50 -8.71 18.05
CA GLU A 803 -17.12 -8.79 17.56
C GLU A 803 -17.20 -8.96 16.04
N TYR A 804 -16.58 -8.05 15.31
CA TYR A 804 -16.63 -8.06 13.86
C TYR A 804 -15.65 -9.10 13.28
N THR A 805 -16.04 -9.70 12.16
CA THR A 805 -15.21 -10.59 11.38
C THR A 805 -15.49 -10.40 9.89
N LEU A 806 -14.44 -10.44 9.09
CA LEU A 806 -14.52 -10.53 7.62
C LEU A 806 -14.65 -11.96 7.14
N LEU A 807 -14.43 -12.94 8.03
CA LEU A 807 -14.47 -14.37 7.71
C LEU A 807 -15.87 -14.94 7.93
N SER A 808 -16.29 -15.82 7.04
CA SER A 808 -17.52 -16.60 7.17
C SER A 808 -17.21 -18.06 7.40
N LYS A 809 -16.40 -18.69 6.54
CA LYS A 809 -15.99 -20.08 6.66
C LYS A 809 -14.69 -20.36 5.90
N VAL A 810 -14.05 -21.47 6.24
CA VAL A 810 -12.92 -22.05 5.49
C VAL A 810 -13.34 -23.44 5.01
N CYS A 811 -13.11 -23.71 3.73
CA CYS A 811 -13.40 -25.00 3.09
C CYS A 811 -12.12 -25.62 2.51
N ASP A 812 -12.05 -26.93 2.47
CA ASP A 812 -10.99 -27.63 1.73
C ASP A 812 -11.24 -27.55 0.21
N SER A 813 -10.27 -28.03 -0.58
CA SER A 813 -10.34 -28.05 -2.05
C SER A 813 -11.50 -28.90 -2.60
N ASP A 814 -12.10 -29.77 -1.79
CA ASP A 814 -13.28 -30.58 -2.14
C ASP A 814 -14.59 -29.89 -1.77
N GLY A 815 -14.53 -28.70 -1.15
CA GLY A 815 -15.68 -27.91 -0.70
C GLY A 815 -16.24 -28.32 0.67
N ASN A 816 -15.53 -29.16 1.44
CA ASN A 816 -15.98 -29.51 2.80
C ASN A 816 -15.61 -28.37 3.75
N THR A 817 -16.54 -27.91 4.55
CA THR A 817 -16.29 -26.86 5.57
C THR A 817 -15.40 -27.44 6.68
N LEU A 818 -14.27 -26.78 6.89
CA LEU A 818 -13.30 -27.08 7.94
C LEU A 818 -13.54 -26.23 9.19
N GLU A 819 -13.86 -24.96 8.98
CA GLU A 819 -14.08 -23.98 10.04
C GLU A 819 -15.22 -23.04 9.66
N THR A 820 -16.00 -22.61 10.63
CA THR A 820 -17.07 -21.63 10.47
C THR A 820 -16.88 -20.52 11.52
N TYR A 821 -16.99 -19.28 11.09
CA TYR A 821 -16.87 -18.11 11.94
C TYR A 821 -18.28 -17.67 12.33
N GLU A 822 -18.71 -18.07 13.52
CA GLU A 822 -20.02 -17.68 14.06
C GLU A 822 -19.96 -16.28 14.67
N PRO A 823 -20.98 -15.45 14.47
CA PRO A 823 -21.06 -14.13 15.09
C PRO A 823 -20.98 -14.23 16.62
N LYS A 824 -20.12 -13.42 17.21
CA LYS A 824 -19.92 -13.39 18.68
C LYS A 824 -20.45 -12.10 19.26
N VAL A 825 -21.36 -12.19 20.23
CA VAL A 825 -21.73 -11.06 21.05
C VAL A 825 -20.60 -10.79 22.04
N ARG A 826 -19.89 -9.68 21.85
CA ARG A 826 -18.82 -9.22 22.73
C ARG A 826 -19.35 -8.74 24.07
N ASN A 827 -20.43 -7.97 24.02
CA ASN A 827 -21.09 -7.39 25.17
C ASN A 827 -22.56 -7.14 24.86
N THR A 828 -23.38 -7.07 25.92
CA THR A 828 -24.79 -6.66 25.83
C THR A 828 -25.02 -5.47 26.76
N VAL A 829 -25.54 -4.38 26.22
CA VAL A 829 -25.89 -3.18 26.96
C VAL A 829 -27.28 -3.37 27.60
N ASP A 830 -27.34 -4.00 28.76
CA ASP A 830 -28.57 -4.34 29.51
C ASP A 830 -28.98 -3.27 30.55
N VAL A 831 -28.37 -2.09 30.47
CA VAL A 831 -28.58 -0.99 31.43
C VAL A 831 -29.76 -0.09 31.08
N LEU A 832 -30.38 -0.26 29.92
CA LEU A 832 -31.55 0.49 29.47
C LEU A 832 -32.78 -0.44 29.37
N ASP A 833 -33.95 0.12 29.75
CA ASP A 833 -35.24 -0.53 29.48
C ASP A 833 -35.76 -0.19 28.06
N THR A 834 -36.80 -0.90 27.64
CA THR A 834 -37.41 -0.72 26.28
C THR A 834 -37.89 0.73 26.08
N THR A 835 -38.35 1.44 27.13
CA THR A 835 -38.83 2.84 26.99
C THR A 835 -37.65 3.77 26.72
N GLN A 836 -36.50 3.49 27.34
CA GLN A 836 -35.25 4.26 27.14
C GLN A 836 -34.67 4.01 25.75
N TRP A 837 -34.59 2.76 25.30
CA TRP A 837 -34.21 2.43 23.93
C TRP A 837 -35.12 3.10 22.93
N ASN A 838 -36.44 2.98 23.09
CA ASN A 838 -37.40 3.61 22.19
C ASN A 838 -37.24 5.14 22.10
N ALA A 839 -36.79 5.82 23.21
CA ALA A 839 -36.53 7.24 23.13
C ALA A 839 -35.35 7.60 22.22
N ILE A 840 -34.30 6.75 22.18
CA ILE A 840 -33.16 6.92 21.28
C ILE A 840 -33.59 6.63 19.83
N HIS A 841 -34.20 5.49 19.58
CA HIS A 841 -34.70 5.09 18.24
C HIS A 841 -35.65 6.12 17.64
N THR A 842 -36.62 6.60 18.45
CA THR A 842 -37.54 7.67 18.03
C THR A 842 -36.77 8.95 17.67
N GLY A 843 -35.76 9.32 18.47
CA GLY A 843 -34.91 10.47 18.17
C GLY A 843 -34.17 10.31 16.82
N MET A 844 -33.57 9.15 16.59
CA MET A 844 -32.89 8.83 15.31
C MET A 844 -33.87 8.81 14.12
N ARG A 845 -35.08 8.27 14.29
CA ARG A 845 -36.13 8.30 13.26
C ARG A 845 -36.52 9.75 12.93
N MET A 846 -36.74 10.57 13.92
CA MET A 846 -37.10 12.00 13.76
C MET A 846 -35.99 12.81 13.09
N VAL A 847 -34.72 12.45 13.22
CA VAL A 847 -33.62 13.06 12.45
C VAL A 847 -33.86 12.86 10.94
N VAL A 848 -34.06 11.60 10.53
CA VAL A 848 -34.24 11.25 9.12
C VAL A 848 -35.52 11.85 8.54
N GLU A 849 -36.60 11.93 9.31
CA GLU A 849 -37.84 12.61 8.89
C GLU A 849 -37.67 14.11 8.61
N LYS A 850 -36.65 14.75 9.17
CA LYS A 850 -36.27 16.15 8.88
C LYS A 850 -35.40 16.33 7.64
N LEU A 851 -34.72 15.27 7.23
CA LEU A 851 -33.83 15.33 6.08
C LEU A 851 -34.63 15.25 4.78
N SER A 852 -34.54 16.30 3.95
CA SER A 852 -35.20 16.35 2.63
C SER A 852 -34.80 15.20 1.72
N THR A 853 -33.59 14.70 1.87
CA THR A 853 -33.01 13.55 1.19
C THR A 853 -33.91 12.32 1.26
N PHE A 854 -34.53 12.07 2.41
CA PHE A 854 -35.40 10.91 2.63
C PHE A 854 -36.90 11.18 2.42
N ASN A 855 -37.25 12.35 1.86
CA ASN A 855 -38.66 12.61 1.50
C ASN A 855 -39.12 11.57 0.50
N ASP A 856 -40.30 10.99 0.73
CA ASP A 856 -40.92 9.96 -0.12
C ASP A 856 -40.10 8.66 -0.26
N PHE A 857 -39.03 8.46 0.57
CA PHE A 857 -38.28 7.22 0.59
C PHE A 857 -39.17 6.10 1.21
N PRO A 858 -39.39 4.98 0.51
CA PRO A 858 -40.42 4.02 0.93
C PRO A 858 -40.01 3.15 2.15
N ILE A 859 -38.71 3.13 2.47
CA ILE A 859 -38.19 2.41 3.65
C ILE A 859 -37.99 3.39 4.80
N GLU A 860 -38.51 3.06 5.96
CA GLU A 860 -38.29 3.87 7.15
C GLU A 860 -36.86 3.70 7.66
N VAL A 861 -36.07 4.76 7.62
CA VAL A 861 -34.68 4.80 8.08
C VAL A 861 -34.62 5.55 9.42
N ALA A 862 -33.76 5.11 10.33
CA ALA A 862 -33.36 5.84 11.51
C ALA A 862 -31.85 6.13 11.47
N GLY A 863 -31.42 7.33 11.82
CA GLY A 863 -29.99 7.68 11.74
C GLY A 863 -29.66 8.98 12.46
N LYS A 864 -28.40 9.34 12.40
CA LYS A 864 -27.83 10.56 12.92
C LYS A 864 -26.74 11.11 12.02
N THR A 865 -26.89 12.34 11.63
CA THR A 865 -25.87 13.14 10.95
C THR A 865 -24.79 13.60 11.93
N GLY A 866 -23.58 13.74 11.42
CA GLY A 866 -22.45 14.28 12.17
C GLY A 866 -21.57 15.16 11.31
N THR A 867 -21.18 16.29 11.88
CA THR A 867 -20.23 17.22 11.27
C THR A 867 -19.05 17.36 12.20
N ALA A 868 -17.86 17.06 11.72
CA ALA A 868 -16.63 17.14 12.53
C ALA A 868 -15.65 18.10 11.88
N GLN A 869 -15.29 19.16 12.63
CA GLN A 869 -14.28 20.12 12.21
C GLN A 869 -12.89 19.68 12.65
N GLN A 870 -11.99 19.51 11.70
CA GLN A 870 -10.59 19.21 11.98
C GLN A 870 -9.72 20.48 11.89
N SER A 871 -10.02 21.35 10.94
CA SER A 871 -9.28 22.59 10.68
C SER A 871 -10.25 23.72 10.35
N PRO A 872 -9.99 24.95 10.78
CA PRO A 872 -10.83 26.08 10.38
C PRO A 872 -10.67 26.49 8.90
N ASN A 873 -9.60 26.01 8.25
CA ASN A 873 -9.25 26.38 6.86
C ASN A 873 -9.61 25.27 5.83
N ARG A 874 -10.23 24.18 6.29
CA ARG A 874 -10.65 23.06 5.42
C ARG A 874 -12.15 22.79 5.67
N PRO A 875 -12.86 22.22 4.69
CA PRO A 875 -14.23 21.77 4.89
C PRO A 875 -14.35 20.80 6.07
N ASN A 876 -15.53 20.68 6.63
CA ASN A 876 -15.82 19.72 7.68
C ASN A 876 -15.91 18.30 7.12
N HIS A 877 -15.61 17.29 7.95
CA HIS A 877 -15.94 15.92 7.62
C HIS A 877 -17.46 15.72 7.69
N ALA A 878 -18.00 15.03 6.70
CA ALA A 878 -19.39 14.63 6.65
C ALA A 878 -19.55 13.19 7.14
N LEU A 879 -20.38 12.98 8.17
CA LEU A 879 -20.67 11.67 8.76
C LEU A 879 -22.17 11.41 8.77
N PHE A 880 -22.51 10.14 8.58
CA PHE A 880 -23.86 9.62 8.84
C PHE A 880 -23.74 8.21 9.44
N VAL A 881 -24.51 7.95 10.46
CA VAL A 881 -24.71 6.61 11.04
C VAL A 881 -26.20 6.32 11.13
N GLY A 882 -26.60 5.11 10.76
CA GLY A 882 -28.03 4.79 10.76
C GLY A 882 -28.31 3.31 10.47
N TYR A 883 -29.57 2.97 10.40
CA TYR A 883 -30.03 1.61 10.13
C TYR A 883 -31.40 1.63 9.45
N ALA A 884 -31.71 0.55 8.76
CA ALA A 884 -32.98 0.33 8.09
C ALA A 884 -33.36 -1.16 8.06
N PRO A 885 -34.67 -1.51 8.01
CA PRO A 885 -35.82 -0.66 8.31
C PRO A 885 -35.89 -0.25 9.80
N TYR A 886 -36.55 0.86 10.12
CA TYR A 886 -36.66 1.35 11.50
C TYR A 886 -37.33 0.37 12.44
N SER A 887 -38.39 -0.32 11.97
CA SER A 887 -39.24 -1.19 12.81
C SER A 887 -38.65 -2.60 13.01
N ASP A 888 -37.82 -3.10 12.10
CA ASP A 888 -37.12 -4.41 12.16
C ASP A 888 -35.78 -4.25 11.46
N PRO A 889 -34.77 -3.74 12.14
CA PRO A 889 -33.49 -3.44 11.53
C PRO A 889 -32.82 -4.67 10.87
N GLU A 890 -32.47 -4.54 9.60
CA GLU A 890 -31.74 -5.54 8.83
C GLU A 890 -30.27 -5.15 8.68
N ILE A 891 -30.02 -3.93 8.17
CA ILE A 891 -28.66 -3.43 8.03
C ILE A 891 -28.44 -2.10 8.76
N SER A 892 -27.24 -1.91 9.28
CA SER A 892 -26.74 -0.63 9.74
C SER A 892 -25.63 -0.13 8.84
N ILE A 893 -25.50 1.19 8.77
CA ILE A 893 -24.49 1.89 7.97
C ILE A 893 -23.77 2.93 8.83
N ALA A 894 -22.46 3.00 8.66
CA ALA A 894 -21.66 4.14 9.11
C ALA A 894 -20.83 4.63 7.92
N THR A 895 -20.88 5.93 7.65
CA THR A 895 -20.14 6.52 6.54
C THR A 895 -19.43 7.80 6.96
N ARG A 896 -18.29 8.04 6.33
CA ARG A 896 -17.49 9.24 6.46
C ARG A 896 -16.99 9.68 5.09
N ILE A 897 -17.29 10.92 4.70
CA ILE A 897 -16.66 11.59 3.58
C ILE A 897 -15.67 12.60 4.17
N ALA A 898 -14.38 12.39 3.91
CA ALA A 898 -13.33 13.28 4.42
C ALA A 898 -13.50 14.67 3.80
N PHE A 899 -13.62 15.70 4.64
CA PHE A 899 -13.83 17.07 4.18
C PHE A 899 -15.03 17.23 3.24
N GLY A 900 -16.09 16.45 3.47
CA GLY A 900 -17.28 16.37 2.63
C GLY A 900 -18.27 17.54 2.79
N TYR A 901 -17.84 18.67 3.35
CA TYR A 901 -18.56 19.93 3.58
C TYR A 901 -19.70 19.81 4.59
N THR A 902 -20.75 19.07 4.29
CA THR A 902 -21.97 18.95 5.12
C THR A 902 -22.37 17.51 5.32
N SER A 903 -22.85 17.17 6.49
CA SER A 903 -23.37 15.84 6.82
C SER A 903 -24.56 15.41 5.95
N HIS A 904 -25.20 16.34 5.23
CA HIS A 904 -26.24 16.04 4.26
C HIS A 904 -25.71 15.15 3.13
N ASN A 905 -24.50 15.39 2.64
CA ASN A 905 -23.87 14.58 1.59
C ASN A 905 -23.65 13.11 2.06
N ALA A 906 -23.22 12.91 3.30
CA ALA A 906 -23.10 11.56 3.85
C ALA A 906 -24.48 10.87 4.03
N ALA A 907 -25.54 11.64 4.29
CA ALA A 907 -26.91 11.13 4.37
C ALA A 907 -27.49 10.79 2.98
N GLU A 908 -27.19 11.59 1.94
CA GLU A 908 -27.56 11.29 0.55
C GLU A 908 -26.89 9.99 0.07
N TYR A 909 -25.58 9.87 0.28
CA TYR A 909 -24.87 8.63 0.01
C TYR A 909 -25.52 7.43 0.72
N ALA A 910 -25.79 7.53 2.03
CA ALA A 910 -26.40 6.44 2.78
C ALA A 910 -27.79 6.05 2.25
N LYS A 911 -28.60 7.02 1.85
CA LYS A 911 -29.90 6.78 1.19
C LYS A 911 -29.73 6.00 -0.12
N ASN A 912 -28.74 6.34 -0.94
CA ASN A 912 -28.47 5.66 -2.21
C ASN A 912 -28.01 4.20 -1.95
N VAL A 913 -27.20 3.96 -0.92
CA VAL A 913 -26.84 2.60 -0.48
C VAL A 913 -28.09 1.82 -0.02
N PHE A 914 -28.97 2.41 0.80
CA PHE A 914 -30.24 1.77 1.18
C PHE A 914 -31.14 1.54 -0.04
N SER A 915 -31.18 2.46 -1.02
CA SER A 915 -31.94 2.29 -2.28
C SER A 915 -31.46 1.07 -3.04
N TYR A 916 -30.16 0.88 -3.16
CA TYR A 916 -29.55 -0.28 -3.79
C TYR A 916 -29.89 -1.57 -3.05
N TYR A 917 -29.62 -1.62 -1.75
CA TYR A 917 -29.79 -2.83 -0.93
C TYR A 917 -31.24 -3.32 -0.92
N PHE A 918 -32.21 -2.41 -0.76
CA PHE A 918 -33.64 -2.76 -0.75
C PHE A 918 -34.31 -2.78 -2.12
N GLY A 919 -33.56 -2.55 -3.21
CA GLY A 919 -34.11 -2.53 -4.57
C GLY A 919 -35.18 -1.45 -4.77
N VAL A 920 -35.03 -0.29 -4.14
CA VAL A 920 -35.97 0.85 -4.25
C VAL A 920 -35.86 1.54 -5.61
N GLN A 921 -34.68 1.64 -6.14
CA GLN A 921 -34.34 2.15 -7.47
C GLN A 921 -33.63 1.08 -8.27
N ASP A 922 -33.68 1.23 -9.61
CA ASP A 922 -32.97 0.35 -10.51
C ASP A 922 -31.44 0.53 -10.31
N ALA A 923 -30.70 -0.57 -10.25
CA ALA A 923 -29.26 -0.55 -9.99
C ALA A 923 -28.50 0.17 -11.13
N GLU A 924 -28.91 -0.01 -12.40
CA GLU A 924 -28.26 0.64 -13.55
C GLU A 924 -28.50 2.17 -13.53
N GLU A 925 -29.62 2.61 -12.96
CA GLU A 925 -29.91 4.04 -12.81
C GLU A 925 -29.08 4.66 -11.66
N LEU A 926 -28.93 3.92 -10.55
CA LEU A 926 -28.12 4.37 -9.39
C LEU A 926 -26.63 4.39 -9.70
N LEU A 927 -26.13 3.35 -10.37
CA LEU A 927 -24.72 3.14 -10.69
C LEU A 927 -24.40 3.61 -12.13
N ASN A 928 -24.87 4.79 -12.48
CA ASN A 928 -24.76 5.32 -13.85
C ASN A 928 -23.38 5.92 -14.17
N GLY A 929 -22.44 5.94 -13.20
CA GLY A 929 -21.10 6.49 -13.36
C GLY A 929 -21.07 8.02 -13.54
N GLN A 930 -22.13 8.71 -13.10
CA GLN A 930 -22.22 10.16 -13.19
C GLN A 930 -22.46 10.79 -11.82
N ALA A 931 -21.69 11.80 -11.52
CA ALA A 931 -21.88 12.60 -10.32
C ALA A 931 -23.12 13.51 -10.46
N GLU A 932 -24.01 13.46 -9.46
CA GLU A 932 -25.11 14.40 -9.36
C GLU A 932 -24.64 15.73 -8.78
N ASN A 933 -25.36 16.81 -9.10
CA ASN A 933 -25.12 18.09 -8.47
C ASN A 933 -25.70 18.07 -7.04
N VAL A 934 -24.83 18.04 -6.03
CA VAL A 934 -25.22 18.01 -4.60
C VAL A 934 -25.80 19.34 -4.07
N GLY A 935 -26.13 20.26 -4.95
CA GLY A 935 -26.66 21.59 -4.59
C GLY A 935 -25.62 22.50 -3.94
N GLU A 936 -26.00 23.76 -3.64
CA GLU A 936 -25.14 24.69 -2.91
C GLU A 936 -24.93 24.14 -1.49
N SER A 937 -23.82 23.45 -1.27
CA SER A 937 -23.41 23.03 0.05
C SER A 937 -22.88 24.26 0.79
N SER A 938 -23.78 24.95 1.50
CA SER A 938 -23.30 25.90 2.50
C SER A 938 -22.51 25.10 3.54
N ASN A 939 -21.31 25.57 3.88
CA ASN A 939 -20.53 25.06 5.03
C ASN A 939 -21.26 25.47 6.36
N SER A 940 -22.60 25.42 6.31
CA SER A 940 -23.40 25.73 7.48
C SER A 940 -23.20 24.58 8.47
N PHE A 941 -22.83 24.93 9.71
CA PHE A 941 -22.87 24.05 10.88
C PHE A 941 -24.30 23.59 11.19
N ASN A 942 -25.11 23.33 10.17
CA ASN A 942 -26.42 22.77 10.26
C ASN A 942 -26.27 21.25 10.30
N ASP A 943 -26.13 20.72 11.54
CA ASP A 943 -26.41 19.33 11.78
C ASP A 943 -27.90 19.06 11.70
#